data_a0ec353ccd2e8cf5f69975bb0cedae6d
#
_entry.id   a0ec353ccd2e8cf5f69975bb0cedae6d
#
_cell.length_a   1.000
_cell.length_b   1.000
_cell.length_c   1.000
_cell.angle_alpha   90.00
_cell.angle_beta   90.00
_cell.angle_gamma   90.00
#
_symmetry.space_group_name_H-M   'P 1'
#
loop_
_entity.id
_entity.type
_entity.pdbx_description
1 polymer ?
#
loop_
_entity_poly.entity_id
_entity_poly.type
_entity_poly.pdbx_seq_one_letter_code
_entity_poly.pdbx_strand_id
1 'polypeptide(L)'
;MYPGGILLSAILCAAVSASHAAGVCENGGLEIHREAITLAMDGECVLSDGFADAGMFELQGLSRKKLSCEFGGDGGTLKLTSLVTNRQDTYWSVLSRQVVIPDGRKRRYRLAFRVNSGVPLSCGAHENGIWRNLIFWQDAAGREISATPVVFSVSGRFEAEVSLTGDIPEAAVKFRLQLGFDAPDVTPGKSVVYRNLRFYVLPEKAAFVRRGSFVSGLHRGGKVSWCADVPKKTALGFQYAAGETADKALKSVFIGPDGTAKSYFRKPFAVKKPFMRYRAVLVSADGVNTPRLKTVTVGGRTDGKWTLLGDCEEPLVHLSSKSPFSDALSELSFEILDRSPILRKTLRVCVDGIDRTADARWDGEKVSLSAPSGGWSEGRHEARVYIADGYGYGREAQKFFFRGEAPRTPKVTLRKDGFAMVDGKVFFPIGLFDVRKHAFNAWNWDRAVGDLAAAGFNLVHSYGTTAFDPSFRAAIRKYGLMHWISSSPWHKGFEAERHDPSILAWYLADDTSRNTSPAELFDRVEAVKAFDPTKLTTHAEHVGGSEISITRPYVDKIDGLMAEIYPIRQNTPQVASNCVARVISDMLRHHADVREEGVSPRFIWPIIQYFQGWGSWERFPTRQELRAMSYAAIIHGAHGITWYKYNDHVDVEKKKFNRGIVSGEDKWRNITNLVAEVKALVPVITEGAAAPDVNCRVVAGPKKDPHGHNAVTFMAKRHGGRLYILAVNSVMATLKAHFTVPSPSTGEVEVLNEKRSCKIENGKGWTDKFAPFAVHVYAVK
;
A
#
# COMPACT_ATOMS: atom_id res chain seq x y z
N MET A 1 9.64 -29.31 34.43
CA MET A 1 9.49 -28.35 35.54
C MET A 1 10.62 -27.36 35.49
N TYR A 2 10.42 -26.23 34.82
CA TYR A 2 11.18 -25.01 35.06
C TYR A 2 10.25 -23.83 34.67
N PRO A 3 9.71 -23.12 35.66
CA PRO A 3 9.09 -21.84 35.45
C PRO A 3 10.02 -20.76 36.04
N GLY A 4 10.84 -20.14 35.24
CA GLY A 4 11.74 -19.08 35.72
C GLY A 4 12.26 -18.08 34.69
N GLY A 5 12.05 -18.31 33.41
CA GLY A 5 12.66 -17.49 32.35
C GLY A 5 11.76 -16.42 31.72
N ILE A 6 10.47 -16.44 31.95
CA ILE A 6 9.52 -15.57 31.23
C ILE A 6 9.28 -14.22 31.92
N LEU A 7 9.54 -14.11 33.23
CA LEU A 7 9.22 -12.87 33.96
C LEU A 7 10.25 -11.74 33.77
N LEU A 8 11.50 -12.05 33.45
CA LEU A 8 12.53 -11.00 33.26
C LEU A 8 12.48 -10.32 31.88
N SER A 9 12.03 -11.04 30.84
CA SER A 9 11.83 -10.46 29.49
C SER A 9 10.62 -9.53 29.44
N ALA A 10 9.55 -9.86 30.15
CA ALA A 10 8.33 -9.04 30.16
C ALA A 10 8.54 -7.70 30.92
N ILE A 11 9.37 -7.69 31.96
CA ILE A 11 9.65 -6.47 32.75
C ILE A 11 10.58 -5.52 31.99
N LEU A 12 11.52 -6.04 31.19
CA LEU A 12 12.39 -5.18 30.36
C LEU A 12 11.64 -4.61 29.12
N CYS A 13 10.72 -5.38 28.54
CA CYS A 13 9.86 -4.87 27.46
C CYS A 13 8.86 -3.82 27.95
N ALA A 14 8.27 -3.98 29.13
CA ALA A 14 7.33 -3.00 29.67
C ALA A 14 7.97 -1.66 30.04
N ALA A 15 9.24 -1.67 30.50
CA ALA A 15 9.97 -0.44 30.85
C ALA A 15 10.50 0.31 29.62
N VAL A 16 10.71 -0.36 28.49
CA VAL A 16 11.17 0.26 27.24
C VAL A 16 9.99 0.76 26.39
N SER A 17 8.81 0.15 26.47
CA SER A 17 7.64 0.53 25.68
C SER A 17 6.94 1.82 26.12
N ALA A 18 7.18 2.29 27.35
CA ALA A 18 6.50 3.50 27.87
C ALA A 18 7.16 4.84 27.47
N SER A 19 8.33 4.85 26.84
CA SER A 19 9.07 6.10 26.58
C SER A 19 9.51 6.34 25.13
N HIS A 20 9.15 5.48 24.18
CA HIS A 20 9.79 5.46 22.85
C HIS A 20 8.81 5.50 21.69
N ALA A 21 7.71 6.25 21.84
CA ALA A 21 6.85 6.55 20.72
C ALA A 21 7.62 7.36 19.67
N ALA A 22 7.53 6.93 18.46
CA ALA A 22 7.96 7.60 17.27
C ALA A 22 7.46 9.05 17.25
N GLY A 23 8.30 10.00 16.85
CA GLY A 23 8.03 11.41 16.70
C GLY A 23 6.81 11.95 17.46
N VAL A 24 6.98 12.40 18.69
CA VAL A 24 5.88 12.80 19.57
C VAL A 24 5.68 14.31 19.50
N CYS A 25 4.42 14.73 19.32
CA CYS A 25 4.03 16.10 19.61
C CYS A 25 4.03 16.30 21.13
N GLU A 26 5.02 17.03 21.65
CA GLU A 26 5.02 17.42 23.05
C GLU A 26 3.87 18.41 23.29
N ASN A 27 3.02 18.12 24.26
CA ASN A 27 1.94 19.01 24.73
C ASN A 27 0.78 19.31 23.76
N GLY A 28 0.55 18.50 22.73
CA GLY A 28 -0.62 18.67 21.84
C GLY A 28 -0.63 19.97 21.03
N GLY A 29 0.49 20.65 20.93
CA GLY A 29 0.59 21.97 20.26
C GLY A 29 0.83 21.92 18.75
N LEU A 30 0.74 20.76 18.12
CA LEU A 30 0.97 20.61 16.68
C LEU A 30 -0.18 19.86 16.01
N GLU A 31 -0.43 20.21 14.76
CA GLU A 31 -1.23 19.43 13.81
C GLU A 31 -0.30 18.84 12.76
N ILE A 32 -0.50 17.56 12.50
CA ILE A 32 0.28 16.84 11.50
C ILE A 32 -0.64 16.59 10.31
N HIS A 33 -0.30 17.19 9.19
CA HIS A 33 -0.97 17.03 7.92
C HIS A 33 -0.12 16.12 7.02
N ARG A 34 -0.76 15.48 6.03
CA ARG A 34 -0.06 14.61 5.07
C ARG A 34 1.18 15.24 4.43
N GLU A 35 1.23 16.57 4.31
CA GLU A 35 2.28 17.31 3.61
C GLU A 35 3.15 18.19 4.51
N ALA A 36 2.76 18.42 5.75
CA ALA A 36 3.50 19.29 6.65
C ALA A 36 3.05 19.17 8.11
N ILE A 37 3.96 19.52 9.04
CA ILE A 37 3.64 19.77 10.45
C ILE A 37 3.40 21.26 10.62
N THR A 38 2.31 21.65 11.31
CA THR A 38 1.96 23.03 11.64
C THR A 38 1.67 23.14 13.14
N LEU A 39 1.55 24.38 13.65
CA LEU A 39 0.99 24.60 14.99
C LEU A 39 -0.49 24.22 15.00
N ALA A 40 -0.94 23.63 16.10
CA ALA A 40 -2.34 23.33 16.32
C ALA A 40 -3.17 24.61 16.52
N MET A 41 -4.45 24.55 16.19
CA MET A 41 -5.38 25.61 16.56
C MET A 41 -5.64 25.57 18.06
N ASP A 42 -5.63 26.72 18.70
CA ASP A 42 -5.96 26.88 20.12
C ASP A 42 -7.46 26.74 20.35
N GLY A 43 -7.87 26.02 21.38
CA GLY A 43 -9.28 25.74 21.65
C GLY A 43 -9.51 25.18 23.06
N GLU A 44 -10.78 25.18 23.48
CA GLU A 44 -11.21 24.63 24.76
C GLU A 44 -11.29 23.11 24.69
N CYS A 45 -10.52 22.40 25.53
CA CYS A 45 -10.57 20.96 25.62
C CYS A 45 -11.80 20.51 26.41
N VAL A 46 -12.79 19.95 25.74
CA VAL A 46 -14.07 19.51 26.33
C VAL A 46 -14.08 18.02 26.67
N LEU A 47 -13.12 17.26 26.15
CA LEU A 47 -12.90 15.86 26.49
C LEU A 47 -11.38 15.64 26.56
N SER A 48 -10.85 15.47 27.76
CA SER A 48 -9.45 15.19 28.04
C SER A 48 -9.33 13.83 28.71
N ASP A 49 -8.32 13.05 28.31
CA ASP A 49 -8.01 11.73 28.90
C ASP A 49 -9.24 10.81 29.04
N GLY A 50 -10.12 10.85 28.03
CA GLY A 50 -11.43 10.19 28.06
C GLY A 50 -11.38 8.68 28.31
N PHE A 51 -10.19 8.07 28.34
CA PHE A 51 -10.00 6.66 28.66
C PHE A 51 -9.62 6.43 30.14
N ALA A 52 -9.35 7.47 30.91
CA ALA A 52 -9.08 7.35 32.34
C ALA A 52 -10.38 7.03 33.14
N ASP A 53 -11.53 7.44 32.62
CA ASP A 53 -12.84 7.10 33.17
C ASP A 53 -13.43 5.89 32.44
N ALA A 54 -13.39 4.72 33.07
CA ALA A 54 -13.95 3.47 32.56
C ALA A 54 -15.47 3.57 32.26
N GLY A 55 -16.17 4.50 32.88
CA GLY A 55 -17.59 4.76 32.62
C GLY A 55 -17.86 5.65 31.43
N MET A 56 -16.83 6.24 30.79
CA MET A 56 -16.99 7.15 29.66
C MET A 56 -17.41 6.46 28.37
N PHE A 57 -17.04 5.20 28.19
CA PHE A 57 -17.36 4.43 26.99
C PHE A 57 -18.08 3.12 27.32
N GLU A 58 -18.99 2.71 26.47
CA GLU A 58 -19.72 1.44 26.58
C GLU A 58 -19.68 0.66 25.25
N LEU A 59 -19.65 -0.67 25.36
CA LEU A 59 -19.74 -1.56 24.20
C LEU A 59 -21.13 -1.50 23.57
N GLN A 60 -21.16 -1.33 22.25
CA GLN A 60 -22.41 -1.22 21.49
C GLN A 60 -22.94 -2.58 21.00
N GLY A 61 -24.24 -2.81 21.17
CA GLY A 61 -25.01 -3.88 20.54
C GLY A 61 -24.30 -5.25 20.55
N LEU A 62 -24.08 -5.82 19.38
CA LEU A 62 -23.41 -7.11 19.18
C LEU A 62 -21.92 -7.11 19.63
N SER A 63 -21.31 -5.96 19.80
CA SER A 63 -19.94 -5.84 20.28
C SER A 63 -19.75 -6.45 21.67
N ARG A 64 -20.75 -6.43 22.51
CA ARG A 64 -20.72 -7.02 23.88
C ARG A 64 -20.37 -8.51 23.91
N LYS A 65 -20.66 -9.24 22.83
CA LYS A 65 -20.36 -10.69 22.71
C LYS A 65 -19.09 -11.01 21.93
N LYS A 66 -18.51 -10.01 21.27
CA LYS A 66 -17.44 -10.22 20.31
C LYS A 66 -16.16 -9.46 20.63
N LEU A 67 -16.23 -8.52 21.54
CA LEU A 67 -15.18 -7.61 21.89
C LEU A 67 -15.03 -7.51 23.39
N SER A 68 -13.82 -7.65 23.93
CA SER A 68 -13.50 -7.19 25.27
C SER A 68 -13.00 -5.75 25.22
N CYS A 69 -13.35 -5.01 26.27
CA CYS A 69 -12.99 -3.62 26.44
C CYS A 69 -12.27 -3.48 27.77
N GLU A 70 -11.02 -3.07 27.72
CA GLU A 70 -10.19 -2.86 28.90
C GLU A 70 -9.83 -1.39 29.00
N PHE A 71 -10.13 -0.78 30.13
CA PHE A 71 -9.65 0.55 30.49
C PHE A 71 -8.55 0.38 31.51
N GLY A 72 -7.48 1.04 31.34
CA GLY A 72 -6.47 0.80 32.32
C GLY A 72 -5.22 1.64 32.27
N GLY A 73 -4.58 1.58 33.38
CA GLY A 73 -3.21 1.89 33.56
C GLY A 73 -2.84 3.36 33.55
N ASP A 74 -1.61 3.60 33.76
CA ASP A 74 -0.97 4.90 33.80
C ASP A 74 -1.13 5.66 32.48
N GLY A 75 -2.15 6.51 32.39
CA GLY A 75 -2.30 7.47 31.31
C GLY A 75 -3.48 7.29 30.33
N GLY A 76 -4.61 6.74 30.77
CA GLY A 76 -5.85 6.77 29.98
C GLY A 76 -5.75 5.96 28.68
N THR A 77 -5.86 4.65 28.80
CA THR A 77 -5.80 3.69 27.70
C THR A 77 -7.16 3.00 27.51
N LEU A 78 -7.64 2.90 26.28
CA LEU A 78 -8.72 2.04 25.87
C LEU A 78 -8.17 0.92 24.98
N LYS A 79 -8.26 -0.33 25.41
CA LYS A 79 -7.89 -1.50 24.62
C LYS A 79 -9.13 -2.29 24.25
N LEU A 80 -9.33 -2.47 22.97
CA LEU A 80 -10.37 -3.30 22.38
C LEU A 80 -9.73 -4.57 21.82
N THR A 81 -10.17 -5.74 22.33
CA THR A 81 -9.61 -7.03 21.91
C THR A 81 -10.71 -7.91 21.34
N SER A 82 -10.46 -8.51 20.19
CA SER A 82 -11.38 -9.46 19.57
C SER A 82 -11.49 -10.75 20.38
N LEU A 83 -12.71 -11.20 20.63
CA LEU A 83 -13.03 -12.49 21.26
C LEU A 83 -13.36 -13.58 20.24
N VAL A 84 -13.63 -13.20 19.00
CA VAL A 84 -14.07 -14.12 17.94
C VAL A 84 -13.36 -13.79 16.63
N THR A 85 -13.33 -14.77 15.71
CA THR A 85 -12.91 -14.51 14.33
C THR A 85 -13.99 -13.71 13.61
N ASN A 86 -13.62 -12.55 13.07
CA ASN A 86 -14.52 -11.79 12.22
C ASN A 86 -14.36 -12.25 10.77
N ARG A 87 -15.39 -12.83 10.21
CA ARG A 87 -15.42 -13.22 8.79
C ARG A 87 -16.38 -12.39 7.95
N GLN A 88 -17.15 -11.47 8.56
CA GLN A 88 -18.14 -10.69 7.81
C GLN A 88 -18.51 -9.40 8.56
N ASP A 89 -18.49 -8.27 7.87
CA ASP A 89 -19.25 -7.00 7.98
C ASP A 89 -19.84 -6.55 9.32
N THR A 90 -19.41 -7.09 10.45
CA THR A 90 -19.80 -6.65 11.76
C THR A 90 -18.71 -5.78 12.35
N TYR A 91 -18.95 -4.51 12.37
CA TYR A 91 -18.11 -3.57 13.08
C TYR A 91 -18.30 -3.73 14.59
N TRP A 92 -17.21 -3.55 15.31
CA TRP A 92 -17.16 -3.61 16.75
C TRP A 92 -16.74 -2.25 17.26
N SER A 93 -17.54 -1.70 18.18
CA SER A 93 -17.31 -0.34 18.64
C SER A 93 -17.70 -0.14 20.09
N VAL A 94 -17.07 0.86 20.66
CA VAL A 94 -17.50 1.51 21.90
C VAL A 94 -18.04 2.89 21.57
N LEU A 95 -19.00 3.34 22.36
CA LEU A 95 -19.62 4.65 22.22
C LEU A 95 -19.44 5.44 23.52
N SER A 96 -18.99 6.68 23.43
CA SER A 96 -18.84 7.56 24.58
C SER A 96 -20.21 7.93 25.19
N ARG A 97 -20.23 8.36 26.44
CA ARG A 97 -21.32 9.15 26.99
C ARG A 97 -21.47 10.45 26.21
N GLN A 98 -22.58 11.15 26.43
CA GLN A 98 -22.80 12.46 25.84
C GLN A 98 -21.79 13.48 26.41
N VAL A 99 -21.17 14.23 25.51
CA VAL A 99 -20.28 15.34 25.85
C VAL A 99 -20.97 16.65 25.45
N VAL A 100 -21.04 17.60 26.35
CA VAL A 100 -21.63 18.91 26.10
C VAL A 100 -20.64 19.77 25.35
N ILE A 101 -21.10 20.42 24.27
CA ILE A 101 -20.36 21.45 23.56
C ILE A 101 -20.56 22.76 24.31
N PRO A 102 -19.51 23.46 24.77
CA PRO A 102 -19.64 24.74 25.44
C PRO A 102 -20.47 25.74 24.63
N ASP A 103 -21.33 26.48 25.30
CA ASP A 103 -22.24 27.43 24.68
C ASP A 103 -21.52 28.57 23.94
N GLY A 104 -22.07 28.97 22.79
CA GLY A 104 -21.68 30.12 22.01
C GLY A 104 -20.78 29.82 20.79
N ARG A 105 -20.69 30.60 19.87
CA ARG A 105 -19.88 30.93 18.68
C ARG A 105 -18.77 30.00 18.18
N LYS A 106 -18.54 28.82 18.77
CA LYS A 106 -17.52 27.85 18.39
C LYS A 106 -18.16 26.82 17.49
N ARG A 107 -17.73 26.75 16.25
CA ARG A 107 -18.33 25.87 15.21
C ARG A 107 -17.32 24.93 14.57
N ARG A 108 -16.13 24.81 15.14
CA ARG A 108 -15.10 23.88 14.68
C ARG A 108 -14.61 23.02 15.83
N TYR A 109 -14.12 21.84 15.51
CA TYR A 109 -13.51 20.93 16.48
C TYR A 109 -12.12 20.50 16.02
N ARG A 110 -11.34 20.02 16.98
CA ARG A 110 -10.15 19.19 16.78
C ARG A 110 -10.25 17.95 17.65
N LEU A 111 -10.19 16.78 17.04
CA LEU A 111 -10.10 15.49 17.71
C LEU A 111 -8.67 14.97 17.60
N ALA A 112 -8.05 14.64 18.72
CA ALA A 112 -6.69 14.10 18.77
C ALA A 112 -6.63 12.86 19.68
N PHE A 113 -5.92 11.82 19.24
CA PHE A 113 -5.66 10.61 20.02
C PHE A 113 -4.48 9.85 19.43
N ARG A 114 -3.93 8.92 20.21
CA ARG A 114 -2.98 7.92 19.71
C ARG A 114 -3.67 6.59 19.55
N VAL A 115 -3.29 5.84 18.54
CA VAL A 115 -3.82 4.51 18.28
C VAL A 115 -2.69 3.56 17.91
N ASN A 116 -2.71 2.38 18.53
CA ASN A 116 -1.82 1.27 18.21
C ASN A 116 -2.70 0.07 17.84
N SER A 117 -2.36 -0.60 16.78
CA SER A 117 -3.08 -1.78 16.35
C SER A 117 -2.14 -2.92 16.04
N GLY A 118 -2.42 -4.11 16.59
CA GLY A 118 -1.72 -5.34 16.26
C GLY A 118 -2.04 -5.88 14.86
N VAL A 119 -2.88 -5.20 14.11
CA VAL A 119 -3.27 -5.50 12.72
C VAL A 119 -3.43 -4.20 11.96
N PRO A 120 -3.26 -4.18 10.63
CA PRO A 120 -3.59 -3.01 9.83
C PRO A 120 -5.03 -2.57 10.09
N LEU A 121 -5.21 -1.29 10.43
CA LEU A 121 -6.52 -0.67 10.60
C LEU A 121 -6.72 0.38 9.54
N SER A 122 -7.78 0.23 8.77
CA SER A 122 -8.32 1.29 7.95
C SER A 122 -9.63 1.76 8.59
N CYS A 123 -9.64 2.98 9.07
CA CYS A 123 -10.84 3.61 9.61
C CYS A 123 -11.32 4.65 8.59
N GLY A 124 -12.28 4.28 7.79
CA GLY A 124 -12.84 5.11 6.73
C GLY A 124 -14.24 4.63 6.36
N ALA A 125 -14.77 5.15 5.26
CA ALA A 125 -15.99 4.61 4.68
C ALA A 125 -15.74 3.16 4.26
N HIS A 126 -16.47 2.26 4.86
CA HIS A 126 -16.52 0.89 4.39
C HIS A 126 -17.21 0.84 3.02
N GLU A 127 -16.92 -0.19 2.22
CA GLU A 127 -17.55 -0.41 0.91
C GLU A 127 -19.09 -0.39 0.95
N ASN A 128 -19.68 -0.68 2.10
CA ASN A 128 -21.12 -0.67 2.34
C ASN A 128 -21.63 0.64 2.97
N GLY A 129 -20.82 1.70 3.04
CA GLY A 129 -21.21 2.98 3.64
C GLY A 129 -21.30 2.97 5.17
N ILE A 130 -20.83 1.92 5.85
CA ILE A 130 -20.83 1.83 7.30
C ILE A 130 -19.50 2.40 7.83
N TRP A 131 -19.63 3.45 8.62
CA TRP A 131 -18.50 4.10 9.26
C TRP A 131 -18.17 3.46 10.61
N ARG A 132 -16.91 3.35 10.95
CA ARG A 132 -16.45 2.64 12.15
C ARG A 132 -16.12 3.56 13.31
N ASN A 133 -15.61 4.73 12.99
CA ASN A 133 -15.34 5.79 13.94
C ASN A 133 -16.15 7.00 13.53
N LEU A 134 -16.99 7.49 14.45
CA LEU A 134 -17.97 8.53 14.17
C LEU A 134 -18.03 9.52 15.32
N ILE A 135 -18.29 10.77 15.00
CA ILE A 135 -18.78 11.77 15.93
C ILE A 135 -20.27 11.92 15.65
N PHE A 136 -21.11 11.48 16.57
CA PHE A 136 -22.56 11.69 16.49
C PHE A 136 -22.91 13.02 17.11
N TRP A 137 -23.42 13.95 16.31
CA TRP A 137 -23.86 15.26 16.75
C TRP A 137 -25.28 15.23 17.23
N GLN A 138 -25.57 15.88 18.36
CA GLN A 138 -26.86 15.82 19.01
C GLN A 138 -27.39 17.21 19.36
N ASP A 139 -28.73 17.37 19.30
CA ASP A 139 -29.45 18.53 19.75
C ASP A 139 -29.56 18.61 21.29
N ALA A 140 -30.23 19.63 21.79
CA ALA A 140 -30.45 19.83 23.23
C ALA A 140 -31.21 18.67 23.89
N ALA A 141 -32.12 18.04 23.16
CA ALA A 141 -32.86 16.87 23.61
C ALA A 141 -32.05 15.57 23.56
N GLY A 142 -30.81 15.61 23.01
CA GLY A 142 -29.95 14.44 22.86
C GLY A 142 -30.30 13.59 21.63
N ARG A 143 -31.14 14.10 20.73
CA ARG A 143 -31.45 13.42 19.47
C ARG A 143 -30.31 13.62 18.47
N GLU A 144 -29.92 12.56 17.78
CA GLU A 144 -28.92 12.61 16.73
C GLU A 144 -29.44 13.45 15.55
N ILE A 145 -28.65 14.43 15.15
CA ILE A 145 -28.93 15.32 14.01
C ILE A 145 -28.05 15.03 12.81
N SER A 146 -26.83 14.55 13.03
CA SER A 146 -25.89 14.14 12.00
C SER A 146 -24.74 13.35 12.59
N ALA A 147 -23.93 12.73 11.72
CA ALA A 147 -22.69 12.06 12.10
C ALA A 147 -21.54 12.48 11.19
N THR A 148 -20.36 12.67 11.78
CA THR A 148 -19.12 12.96 11.05
C THR A 148 -18.16 11.78 11.15
N PRO A 149 -17.68 11.23 10.03
CA PRO A 149 -16.70 10.17 10.04
C PRO A 149 -15.34 10.64 10.56
N VAL A 150 -14.74 9.81 11.42
CA VAL A 150 -13.35 9.98 11.88
C VAL A 150 -12.48 9.07 11.02
N VAL A 151 -11.92 9.64 9.94
CA VAL A 151 -11.18 8.87 8.94
C VAL A 151 -9.69 8.94 9.23
N PHE A 152 -9.08 7.78 9.45
CA PHE A 152 -7.62 7.62 9.55
C PHE A 152 -7.23 6.22 9.11
N SER A 153 -5.97 6.04 8.74
CA SER A 153 -5.39 4.74 8.42
C SER A 153 -4.20 4.50 9.33
N VAL A 154 -4.14 3.30 9.90
CA VAL A 154 -2.99 2.79 10.63
C VAL A 154 -2.58 1.51 9.94
N SER A 155 -1.42 1.50 9.30
CA SER A 155 -0.88 0.33 8.64
C SER A 155 0.06 -0.40 9.59
N GLY A 156 -0.31 -1.61 10.01
CA GLY A 156 0.56 -2.46 10.80
C GLY A 156 0.49 -2.25 12.31
N ARG A 157 1.46 -2.80 13.03
CA ARG A 157 1.53 -2.91 14.50
C ARG A 157 1.95 -1.61 15.21
N PHE A 158 1.48 -0.44 14.78
CA PHE A 158 2.07 0.84 15.10
C PHE A 158 1.22 1.71 16.00
N GLU A 159 1.87 2.56 16.79
CA GLU A 159 1.20 3.66 17.43
C GLU A 159 1.22 4.88 16.50
N ALA A 160 0.02 5.32 16.11
CA ALA A 160 -0.17 6.52 15.29
C ALA A 160 -0.78 7.64 16.14
N GLU A 161 -0.34 8.87 15.92
CA GLU A 161 -1.03 10.04 16.43
C GLU A 161 -2.02 10.54 15.37
N VAL A 162 -3.29 10.60 15.72
CA VAL A 162 -4.39 11.10 14.87
C VAL A 162 -4.77 12.47 15.36
N SER A 163 -4.79 13.46 14.45
CA SER A 163 -5.30 14.80 14.73
C SER A 163 -6.17 15.25 13.55
N LEU A 164 -7.45 15.45 13.82
CA LEU A 164 -8.48 15.76 12.81
C LEU A 164 -9.20 17.03 13.21
N THR A 165 -9.46 17.92 12.26
CA THR A 165 -10.27 19.11 12.41
C THR A 165 -11.49 19.07 11.49
N GLY A 166 -12.59 19.66 11.93
CA GLY A 166 -13.80 19.74 11.13
C GLY A 166 -14.78 20.79 11.70
N ASP A 167 -15.90 20.91 11.04
CA ASP A 167 -16.96 21.82 11.44
C ASP A 167 -17.97 21.13 12.37
N ILE A 168 -18.45 21.85 13.38
CA ILE A 168 -19.53 21.44 14.27
C ILE A 168 -20.84 21.90 13.62
N PRO A 169 -21.83 21.02 13.39
CA PRO A 169 -23.14 21.39 12.87
C PRO A 169 -23.83 22.46 13.73
N GLU A 170 -24.52 23.39 13.10
CA GLU A 170 -25.07 24.59 13.77
C GLU A 170 -26.01 24.25 14.93
N ALA A 171 -26.85 23.22 14.77
CA ALA A 171 -27.80 22.77 15.79
C ALA A 171 -27.18 21.85 16.86
N ALA A 172 -25.89 21.49 16.74
CA ALA A 172 -25.27 20.57 17.68
C ALA A 172 -24.89 21.29 18.98
N VAL A 173 -25.34 20.75 20.11
CA VAL A 173 -25.00 21.21 21.47
C VAL A 173 -24.38 20.09 22.30
N LYS A 174 -24.40 18.87 21.80
CA LYS A 174 -23.78 17.69 22.40
C LYS A 174 -23.21 16.81 21.29
N PHE A 175 -22.29 15.92 21.66
CA PHE A 175 -21.83 14.88 20.79
C PHE A 175 -21.55 13.57 21.56
N ARG A 176 -21.49 12.46 20.82
CA ARG A 176 -20.93 11.18 21.27
C ARG A 176 -19.86 10.74 20.28
N LEU A 177 -18.81 10.13 20.80
CA LEU A 177 -17.70 9.62 19.99
C LEU A 177 -17.79 8.09 19.94
N GLN A 178 -17.86 7.54 18.74
CA GLN A 178 -17.72 6.10 18.49
C GLN A 178 -16.30 5.81 18.06
N LEU A 179 -15.68 4.85 18.73
CA LEU A 179 -14.39 4.28 18.34
C LEU A 179 -14.58 2.80 18.05
N GLY A 180 -14.09 2.37 16.92
CA GLY A 180 -14.29 1.02 16.43
C GLY A 180 -12.98 0.27 16.26
N PHE A 181 -13.14 -1.03 16.10
CA PHE A 181 -12.09 -1.96 15.74
C PHE A 181 -12.60 -2.80 14.58
N ASP A 182 -12.04 -2.56 13.41
CA ASP A 182 -12.39 -3.29 12.21
C ASP A 182 -11.14 -3.76 11.48
N ALA A 183 -11.07 -5.06 11.31
CA ALA A 183 -10.23 -5.68 10.32
C ALA A 183 -10.98 -6.93 9.83
N PRO A 184 -11.12 -7.13 8.52
CA PRO A 184 -11.97 -8.19 7.95
C PRO A 184 -11.68 -9.60 8.45
N ASP A 185 -10.43 -9.89 8.79
CA ASP A 185 -9.95 -11.20 9.23
C ASP A 185 -9.37 -11.20 10.65
N VAL A 186 -9.94 -10.38 11.52
CA VAL A 186 -9.51 -10.34 12.93
C VAL A 186 -9.78 -11.68 13.59
N THR A 187 -8.73 -12.25 14.16
CA THR A 187 -8.78 -13.47 14.98
C THR A 187 -8.86 -13.14 16.47
N PRO A 188 -9.29 -14.08 17.33
CA PRO A 188 -9.28 -13.88 18.77
C PRO A 188 -7.90 -13.44 19.28
N GLY A 189 -7.90 -12.50 20.24
CA GLY A 189 -6.67 -11.95 20.84
C GLY A 189 -6.07 -10.75 20.09
N LYS A 190 -6.48 -10.45 18.87
CA LYS A 190 -6.05 -9.22 18.18
C LYS A 190 -6.68 -8.01 18.83
N SER A 191 -5.91 -6.92 18.96
CA SER A 191 -6.37 -5.74 19.69
C SER A 191 -5.99 -4.44 19.01
N VAL A 192 -6.76 -3.40 19.30
CA VAL A 192 -6.43 -2.00 19.06
C VAL A 192 -6.39 -1.27 20.39
N VAL A 193 -5.43 -0.37 20.52
CA VAL A 193 -5.22 0.41 21.75
C VAL A 193 -5.27 1.89 21.39
N TYR A 194 -6.21 2.60 22.00
CA TYR A 194 -6.34 4.06 21.91
C TYR A 194 -5.79 4.71 23.17
N ARG A 195 -5.09 5.84 23.02
CA ARG A 195 -4.50 6.62 24.13
C ARG A 195 -4.63 8.10 23.92
N ASN A 196 -4.55 8.88 25.00
CA ASN A 196 -4.48 10.35 24.97
C ASN A 196 -5.61 11.00 24.16
N LEU A 197 -6.85 10.49 24.31
CA LEU A 197 -8.00 11.04 23.62
C LEU A 197 -8.30 12.46 24.11
N ARG A 198 -8.34 13.42 23.18
CA ARG A 198 -8.69 14.81 23.44
C ARG A 198 -9.63 15.33 22.37
N PHE A 199 -10.66 16.02 22.78
CA PHE A 199 -11.57 16.72 21.89
C PHE A 199 -11.63 18.20 22.26
N TYR A 200 -11.28 19.05 21.31
CA TYR A 200 -11.25 20.48 21.46
C TYR A 200 -12.37 21.14 20.66
N VAL A 201 -13.01 22.13 21.24
CA VAL A 201 -13.91 23.04 20.54
C VAL A 201 -13.14 24.32 20.23
N LEU A 202 -13.07 24.68 18.96
CA LEU A 202 -12.25 25.76 18.46
C LEU A 202 -13.06 27.06 18.34
N PRO A 203 -12.47 28.23 18.61
CA PRO A 203 -13.13 29.50 18.41
C PRO A 203 -13.40 29.80 16.92
N GLU A 204 -14.39 30.62 16.63
CA GLU A 204 -14.78 31.01 15.27
C GLU A 204 -13.60 31.65 14.49
N LYS A 205 -12.81 32.47 15.17
CA LYS A 205 -11.53 32.98 14.65
C LYS A 205 -10.41 32.09 15.20
N ALA A 206 -10.00 31.12 14.43
CA ALA A 206 -8.95 30.21 14.82
C ALA A 206 -7.63 30.93 15.03
N ALA A 207 -7.10 30.88 16.25
CA ALA A 207 -5.73 31.26 16.55
C ALA A 207 -4.88 30.01 16.68
N PHE A 208 -3.68 30.01 16.14
CA PHE A 208 -2.71 28.99 16.40
C PHE A 208 -2.13 29.07 17.80
N VAL A 209 -1.86 27.97 18.46
CA VAL A 209 -1.05 27.96 19.68
C VAL A 209 0.29 28.66 19.42
N ARG A 210 0.83 29.32 20.42
CA ARG A 210 2.04 30.14 20.25
C ARG A 210 3.30 29.33 20.03
N ARG A 211 3.31 28.07 20.46
CA ARG A 211 4.46 27.17 20.37
C ARG A 211 4.04 25.71 20.38
N GLY A 212 4.69 24.92 19.55
CA GLY A 212 4.59 23.47 19.54
C GLY A 212 5.95 22.84 19.26
N SER A 213 6.17 21.61 19.69
CA SER A 213 7.40 20.88 19.42
C SER A 213 7.12 19.46 18.97
N PHE A 214 7.88 19.04 17.96
CA PHE A 214 7.91 17.68 17.44
C PHE A 214 9.25 17.06 17.76
N VAL A 215 9.25 15.89 18.34
CA VAL A 215 10.44 15.09 18.63
C VAL A 215 10.48 13.89 17.70
N SER A 216 11.54 13.77 16.92
CA SER A 216 11.73 12.63 16.02
C SER A 216 11.98 11.34 16.78
N GLY A 217 11.80 10.25 16.07
CA GLY A 217 12.39 8.98 16.41
C GLY A 217 13.93 9.03 16.47
N LEU A 218 14.53 7.87 16.69
CA LEU A 218 15.97 7.70 16.72
C LEU A 218 16.50 7.57 15.28
N HIS A 219 17.59 8.30 15.00
CA HIS A 219 18.28 8.28 13.70
C HIS A 219 19.75 7.95 13.91
N ARG A 220 20.42 7.51 12.85
CA ARG A 220 21.88 7.56 12.79
C ARG A 220 22.34 9.01 12.73
N GLY A 221 23.49 9.32 13.35
CA GLY A 221 24.09 10.64 13.25
C GLY A 221 24.42 11.01 11.80
N GLY A 222 24.41 12.29 11.52
CA GLY A 222 24.66 12.80 10.18
C GLY A 222 24.27 14.26 10.02
N LYS A 223 24.26 14.73 8.76
CA LYS A 223 23.79 16.09 8.44
C LYS A 223 22.27 16.14 8.56
N VAL A 224 21.77 17.14 9.31
CA VAL A 224 20.36 17.46 9.46
C VAL A 224 20.03 18.68 8.62
N SER A 225 19.07 18.56 7.73
CA SER A 225 18.53 19.66 6.93
C SER A 225 17.02 19.52 6.80
N TRP A 226 16.33 20.57 6.40
CA TRP A 226 14.86 20.57 6.29
C TRP A 226 14.37 21.50 5.20
N CYS A 227 13.14 21.27 4.75
CA CYS A 227 12.37 22.14 3.90
C CYS A 227 11.13 22.62 4.68
N ALA A 228 10.90 23.92 4.74
CA ALA A 228 9.78 24.49 5.47
C ALA A 228 9.38 25.86 4.90
N ASP A 229 8.08 26.17 5.01
CA ASP A 229 7.58 27.55 4.85
C ASP A 229 7.56 28.21 6.23
N VAL A 230 8.24 29.31 6.36
CA VAL A 230 8.32 30.07 7.62
C VAL A 230 7.81 31.48 7.37
N PRO A 231 6.47 31.73 7.45
CA PRO A 231 5.87 33.04 7.24
C PRO A 231 6.39 34.10 8.21
N LYS A 232 6.21 35.38 7.86
CA LYS A 232 6.51 36.50 8.78
C LYS A 232 5.85 36.27 10.14
N LYS A 233 6.52 36.69 11.22
CA LYS A 233 6.08 36.49 12.62
C LYS A 233 6.00 35.05 13.08
N THR A 234 6.59 34.10 12.34
CA THR A 234 6.76 32.75 12.76
C THR A 234 8.23 32.37 12.82
N ALA A 235 8.55 31.29 13.53
CA ALA A 235 9.89 30.72 13.61
C ALA A 235 9.88 29.21 13.65
N LEU A 236 10.90 28.62 13.06
CA LEU A 236 11.22 27.20 13.15
C LEU A 236 12.66 27.05 13.62
N GLY A 237 12.88 26.21 14.62
CA GLY A 237 14.20 25.92 15.13
C GLY A 237 14.35 24.45 15.49
N PHE A 238 15.58 23.97 15.45
CA PHE A 238 15.90 22.57 15.74
C PHE A 238 16.85 22.45 16.93
N GLN A 239 16.73 21.34 17.62
CA GLN A 239 17.66 20.86 18.62
C GLN A 239 17.94 19.40 18.34
N TYR A 240 19.02 18.83 18.90
CA TYR A 240 19.27 17.42 18.85
C TYR A 240 19.66 16.87 20.22
N ALA A 241 19.34 15.57 20.43
CA ALA A 241 19.87 14.74 21.51
C ALA A 241 20.64 13.60 20.87
N ALA A 242 21.86 13.29 21.35
CA ALA A 242 22.72 12.31 20.71
C ALA A 242 23.55 11.49 21.70
N GLY A 243 23.99 10.30 21.29
CA GLY A 243 24.77 9.41 22.14
C GLY A 243 25.58 8.40 21.33
N GLU A 244 26.53 7.74 22.01
CA GLU A 244 27.32 6.63 21.45
C GLU A 244 26.49 5.35 21.27
N THR A 245 25.39 5.25 22.00
CA THR A 245 24.41 4.16 21.89
C THR A 245 23.02 4.71 21.77
N ALA A 246 22.09 3.91 21.24
CA ALA A 246 20.68 4.25 21.15
C ALA A 246 20.11 4.72 22.49
N ASP A 247 20.35 3.94 23.57
CA ASP A 247 19.87 4.26 24.91
C ASP A 247 20.42 5.61 25.43
N LYS A 248 21.70 5.91 25.17
CA LYS A 248 22.28 7.21 25.55
C LYS A 248 21.63 8.36 24.75
N ALA A 249 21.37 8.19 23.45
CA ALA A 249 20.70 9.20 22.65
C ALA A 249 19.26 9.46 23.11
N LEU A 250 18.56 8.42 23.52
CA LEU A 250 17.19 8.51 24.05
C LEU A 250 17.10 9.26 25.39
N LYS A 251 18.09 9.09 26.25
CA LYS A 251 18.18 9.71 27.59
C LYS A 251 18.85 11.10 27.56
N SER A 252 19.46 11.48 26.45
CA SER A 252 20.17 12.76 26.34
C SER A 252 19.22 13.94 26.26
N VAL A 253 19.65 15.07 26.80
CA VAL A 253 18.93 16.34 26.73
C VAL A 253 19.05 16.91 25.31
N PHE A 254 17.99 17.53 24.81
CA PHE A 254 18.02 18.25 23.55
C PHE A 254 18.80 19.56 23.68
N ILE A 255 19.78 19.76 22.83
CA ILE A 255 20.66 20.93 22.82
C ILE A 255 20.66 21.64 21.46
N GLY A 256 20.88 22.95 21.49
CA GLY A 256 21.07 23.78 20.32
C GLY A 256 22.55 24.05 20.01
N PRO A 257 22.84 25.06 19.17
CA PRO A 257 24.20 25.35 18.70
C PRO A 257 25.19 25.77 19.80
N ASP A 258 24.74 26.29 20.90
CA ASP A 258 25.58 26.67 22.07
C ASP A 258 25.76 25.52 23.08
N GLY A 259 25.26 24.32 22.76
CA GLY A 259 25.30 23.17 23.64
C GLY A 259 24.26 23.19 24.78
N THR A 260 23.34 24.12 24.81
CA THR A 260 22.30 24.25 25.83
C THR A 260 20.91 23.96 25.27
N ALA A 261 19.95 23.69 26.15
CA ALA A 261 18.54 23.52 25.79
C ALA A 261 17.82 24.85 25.46
N LYS A 262 18.52 26.00 25.57
CA LYS A 262 17.92 27.34 25.38
C LYS A 262 18.09 27.88 23.95
N SER A 263 18.98 27.29 23.14
CA SER A 263 19.23 27.72 21.76
C SER A 263 18.69 26.74 20.72
N TYR A 264 18.59 27.22 19.47
CA TYR A 264 18.00 26.45 18.35
C TYR A 264 18.79 26.65 17.08
N PHE A 265 19.07 25.56 16.37
CA PHE A 265 19.61 25.62 15.01
C PHE A 265 18.55 26.18 14.06
N ARG A 266 18.92 27.18 13.29
CA ARG A 266 18.10 27.80 12.23
C ARG A 266 18.66 27.56 10.84
N LYS A 267 19.78 26.84 10.75
CA LYS A 267 20.45 26.41 9.53
C LYS A 267 20.82 24.94 9.66
N PRO A 268 20.96 24.20 8.56
CA PRO A 268 21.42 22.82 8.58
C PRO A 268 22.67 22.64 9.44
N PHE A 269 22.72 21.53 10.17
CA PHE A 269 23.81 21.19 11.08
C PHE A 269 24.19 19.71 10.95
N ALA A 270 25.29 19.29 11.57
CA ALA A 270 25.74 17.91 11.56
C ALA A 270 25.92 17.40 13.00
N VAL A 271 25.53 16.13 13.22
CA VAL A 271 25.70 15.40 14.47
C VAL A 271 26.71 14.27 14.23
N LYS A 272 27.84 14.32 14.95
CA LYS A 272 28.95 13.35 14.79
C LYS A 272 28.75 12.04 15.57
N LYS A 273 27.82 12.01 16.55
CA LYS A 273 27.53 10.83 17.34
C LYS A 273 26.78 9.77 16.53
N PRO A 274 27.00 8.47 16.78
CA PRO A 274 26.36 7.40 16.01
C PRO A 274 24.85 7.42 16.05
N PHE A 275 24.24 7.90 17.13
CA PHE A 275 22.80 7.92 17.33
C PHE A 275 22.33 9.31 17.73
N MET A 276 21.19 9.72 17.17
CA MET A 276 20.59 11.02 17.46
C MET A 276 19.08 11.02 17.37
N ARG A 277 18.45 11.99 18.00
CA ARG A 277 17.09 12.45 17.78
C ARG A 277 17.09 13.94 17.53
N TYR A 278 16.15 14.46 16.75
CA TYR A 278 15.95 15.90 16.66
C TYR A 278 14.63 16.32 17.29
N ARG A 279 14.59 17.58 17.75
CA ARG A 279 13.37 18.26 18.14
C ARG A 279 13.19 19.45 17.21
N ALA A 280 12.04 19.51 16.49
CA ALA A 280 11.63 20.68 15.73
C ALA A 280 10.67 21.53 16.58
N VAL A 281 10.96 22.81 16.74
CA VAL A 281 10.13 23.73 17.52
C VAL A 281 9.56 24.77 16.59
N LEU A 282 8.23 24.81 16.52
CA LEU A 282 7.46 25.77 15.76
C LEU A 282 6.93 26.87 16.68
N VAL A 283 7.03 28.12 16.25
CA VAL A 283 6.59 29.29 17.04
C VAL A 283 5.79 30.25 16.18
N SER A 284 4.66 30.73 16.69
CA SER A 284 3.89 31.84 16.13
C SER A 284 3.86 33.04 17.11
N ALA A 285 4.35 34.19 16.68
CA ALA A 285 4.29 35.39 17.49
C ALA A 285 2.90 36.04 17.47
N ASP A 286 2.12 35.86 16.42
CA ASP A 286 0.82 36.51 16.24
C ASP A 286 -0.37 35.55 16.43
N GLY A 287 -0.17 34.23 16.42
CA GLY A 287 -1.25 33.23 16.45
C GLY A 287 -2.09 33.17 15.17
N VAL A 288 -1.74 33.95 14.15
CA VAL A 288 -2.45 34.00 12.87
C VAL A 288 -1.75 33.17 11.79
N ASN A 289 -0.42 33.18 11.85
CA ASN A 289 0.43 32.44 10.92
C ASN A 289 1.10 31.26 11.62
N THR A 290 1.35 30.19 10.90
CA THR A 290 2.06 28.99 11.40
C THR A 290 3.19 28.61 10.45
N PRO A 291 4.37 28.19 10.97
CA PRO A 291 5.37 27.54 10.14
C PRO A 291 4.80 26.22 9.59
N ARG A 292 5.24 25.81 8.40
CA ARG A 292 4.90 24.54 7.77
C ARG A 292 6.18 23.76 7.53
N LEU A 293 6.49 22.81 8.38
CA LEU A 293 7.64 21.93 8.22
C LEU A 293 7.27 20.79 7.23
N LYS A 294 7.87 20.81 6.05
CA LYS A 294 7.54 19.88 4.94
C LYS A 294 8.39 18.62 4.99
N THR A 295 9.69 18.75 5.21
CA THR A 295 10.61 17.60 5.23
C THR A 295 11.76 17.84 6.20
N VAL A 296 12.29 16.76 6.77
CA VAL A 296 13.58 16.76 7.47
C VAL A 296 14.43 15.65 6.90
N THR A 297 15.68 15.93 6.57
CA THR A 297 16.65 14.97 6.07
C THR A 297 17.74 14.77 7.09
N VAL A 298 17.99 13.53 7.49
CA VAL A 298 19.06 13.15 8.42
C VAL A 298 19.98 12.14 7.74
N GLY A 299 21.27 12.46 7.60
CA GLY A 299 22.25 11.56 7.01
C GLY A 299 21.98 11.14 5.56
N GLY A 300 21.30 11.99 4.77
CA GLY A 300 20.90 11.71 3.39
C GLY A 300 19.54 11.01 3.24
N ARG A 301 18.92 10.62 4.35
CA ARG A 301 17.55 10.05 4.37
C ARG A 301 16.54 11.16 4.67
N THR A 302 15.50 11.26 3.88
CA THR A 302 14.49 12.32 4.00
C THR A 302 13.21 11.79 4.62
N ASP A 303 12.88 12.29 5.82
CA ASP A 303 11.56 12.18 6.43
C ASP A 303 10.67 13.24 5.76
N GLY A 304 9.87 12.86 4.79
CA GLY A 304 9.28 13.87 3.92
C GLY A 304 7.88 13.66 3.43
N LYS A 305 7.26 12.61 3.83
CA LYS A 305 5.79 12.54 3.92
C LYS A 305 5.53 12.15 5.35
N TRP A 306 5.10 13.12 6.15
CA TRP A 306 4.76 12.91 7.54
C TRP A 306 3.62 11.90 7.60
N THR A 307 3.99 10.64 7.46
CA THR A 307 3.23 9.61 8.12
C THR A 307 3.49 9.85 9.61
N LEU A 308 2.47 9.86 10.37
CA LEU A 308 2.45 10.00 11.84
C LEU A 308 3.28 8.94 12.58
N LEU A 309 4.16 8.28 11.88
CA LEU A 309 4.88 7.11 12.30
C LEU A 309 6.36 7.48 12.36
N GLY A 310 6.93 7.37 13.53
CA GLY A 310 8.33 7.04 13.64
C GLY A 310 8.59 5.73 12.92
N ASP A 311 9.82 5.36 12.87
CA ASP A 311 10.18 4.04 12.40
C ASP A 311 9.60 3.00 13.34
N CYS A 312 8.71 2.23 12.82
CA CYS A 312 8.02 1.14 13.49
C CYS A 312 7.98 -0.07 12.58
N GLU A 313 8.79 -0.03 11.54
CA GLU A 313 9.08 -1.21 10.74
C GLU A 313 10.05 -2.09 11.51
N GLU A 314 9.77 -3.38 11.54
CA GLU A 314 10.69 -4.38 12.08
C GLU A 314 11.93 -4.42 11.19
N PRO A 315 13.13 -4.66 11.74
CA PRO A 315 14.34 -4.80 10.94
C PRO A 315 14.17 -5.82 9.80
N LEU A 316 14.57 -5.43 8.61
CA LEU A 316 14.64 -6.34 7.48
C LEU A 316 15.95 -7.13 7.57
N VAL A 317 15.85 -8.44 7.45
CA VAL A 317 16.99 -9.33 7.35
C VAL A 317 17.10 -9.78 5.90
N HIS A 318 18.16 -9.37 5.23
CA HIS A 318 18.44 -9.75 3.85
C HIS A 318 19.51 -10.84 3.80
N LEU A 319 19.24 -11.96 3.13
CA LEU A 319 20.23 -13.00 2.89
C LEU A 319 21.19 -12.51 1.80
N SER A 320 22.38 -12.07 2.19
CA SER A 320 23.35 -11.44 1.29
C SER A 320 24.41 -12.40 0.73
N SER A 321 24.33 -13.69 1.06
CA SER A 321 25.22 -14.72 0.53
C SER A 321 25.08 -14.81 -0.99
N LYS A 322 26.20 -14.70 -1.70
CA LYS A 322 26.22 -14.80 -3.16
C LYS A 322 25.96 -16.25 -3.57
N SER A 323 25.00 -16.44 -4.45
CA SER A 323 24.63 -17.72 -5.04
C SER A 323 24.16 -18.78 -4.04
N PRO A 324 22.86 -18.91 -3.83
CA PRO A 324 22.29 -19.95 -2.95
C PRO A 324 22.53 -21.38 -3.47
N PHE A 325 22.98 -21.53 -4.73
CA PHE A 325 23.25 -22.83 -5.39
C PHE A 325 24.74 -23.18 -5.47
N SER A 326 25.62 -22.37 -4.86
CA SER A 326 27.07 -22.58 -4.94
C SER A 326 27.49 -23.75 -4.05
N ASP A 327 28.28 -24.69 -4.62
CA ASP A 327 28.91 -25.79 -3.86
C ASP A 327 29.89 -25.30 -2.80
N ALA A 328 30.31 -24.03 -2.89
CA ALA A 328 31.34 -23.42 -2.08
C ALA A 328 30.78 -22.31 -1.16
N LEU A 329 29.53 -22.42 -0.67
CA LEU A 329 29.06 -21.44 0.32
C LEU A 329 29.83 -21.64 1.64
N SER A 330 31.00 -20.98 1.73
CA SER A 330 31.86 -21.04 2.92
C SER A 330 31.35 -20.15 4.07
N GLU A 331 30.51 -19.16 3.74
CA GLU A 331 29.97 -18.18 4.68
C GLU A 331 28.52 -17.87 4.36
N LEU A 332 27.64 -18.01 5.35
CA LEU A 332 26.28 -17.53 5.31
C LEU A 332 26.25 -16.11 5.84
N SER A 333 25.72 -15.16 5.11
CA SER A 333 25.70 -13.76 5.56
C SER A 333 24.35 -13.09 5.37
N PHE A 334 24.02 -12.22 6.33
CA PHE A 334 22.78 -11.45 6.38
C PHE A 334 23.13 -9.97 6.48
N GLU A 335 22.46 -9.15 5.72
CA GLU A 335 22.45 -7.71 5.87
C GLU A 335 21.21 -7.31 6.67
N ILE A 336 21.42 -6.54 7.74
CA ILE A 336 20.34 -6.07 8.60
C ILE A 336 20.02 -4.63 8.21
N LEU A 337 18.84 -4.43 7.62
CA LEU A 337 18.41 -3.14 7.11
C LEU A 337 17.29 -2.58 7.99
N ASP A 338 17.49 -1.37 8.47
CA ASP A 338 16.52 -0.65 9.26
C ASP A 338 16.75 0.86 9.15
N ARG A 339 15.68 1.64 9.33
CA ARG A 339 15.76 3.10 9.47
C ARG A 339 16.21 3.52 10.85
N SER A 340 16.02 2.63 11.83
CA SER A 340 16.40 2.80 13.22
C SER A 340 17.71 2.09 13.52
N PRO A 341 18.44 2.50 14.55
CA PRO A 341 19.63 1.79 15.00
C PRO A 341 19.29 0.38 15.50
N ILE A 342 20.01 -0.61 15.05
CA ILE A 342 19.85 -2.01 15.44
C ILE A 342 20.41 -2.29 16.84
N LEU A 343 19.65 -2.99 17.67
CA LEU A 343 20.10 -3.50 18.96
C LEU A 343 20.85 -4.83 18.80
N ARG A 344 22.15 -4.77 18.45
CA ARG A 344 22.98 -5.96 18.16
C ARG A 344 22.92 -7.06 19.21
N LYS A 345 22.75 -6.70 20.49
CA LYS A 345 22.65 -7.66 21.62
C LYS A 345 21.39 -8.55 21.55
N THR A 346 20.42 -8.17 20.74
CA THR A 346 19.18 -8.94 20.56
C THR A 346 19.29 -10.02 19.50
N LEU A 347 20.39 -10.02 18.73
CA LEU A 347 20.62 -11.02 17.70
C LEU A 347 20.47 -12.44 18.22
N ARG A 348 19.73 -13.26 17.52
CA ARG A 348 19.69 -14.72 17.64
C ARG A 348 19.73 -15.30 16.23
N VAL A 349 20.58 -16.28 16.03
CA VAL A 349 20.68 -16.98 14.74
C VAL A 349 20.62 -18.48 15.01
N CYS A 350 19.65 -19.14 14.39
CA CYS A 350 19.51 -20.58 14.41
C CYS A 350 19.53 -21.08 12.96
N VAL A 351 20.35 -22.07 12.66
CA VAL A 351 20.43 -22.68 11.33
C VAL A 351 20.10 -24.17 11.46
N ASP A 352 19.12 -24.64 10.70
CA ASP A 352 18.62 -26.03 10.74
C ASP A 352 18.31 -26.51 12.15
N GLY A 353 17.74 -25.63 12.97
CA GLY A 353 17.40 -25.91 14.38
C GLY A 353 18.57 -25.81 15.38
N ILE A 354 19.78 -25.48 14.91
CA ILE A 354 20.96 -25.35 15.74
C ILE A 354 21.22 -23.86 16.02
N ASP A 355 21.33 -23.48 17.30
CA ASP A 355 21.71 -22.12 17.70
C ASP A 355 23.17 -21.83 17.32
N ARG A 356 23.36 -20.87 16.46
CA ARG A 356 24.64 -20.40 15.94
C ARG A 356 24.94 -18.94 16.34
N THR A 357 24.21 -18.41 17.31
CA THR A 357 24.33 -16.99 17.74
C THR A 357 25.74 -16.63 18.18
N ALA A 358 26.41 -17.53 18.86
CA ALA A 358 27.77 -17.32 19.33
C ALA A 358 28.82 -17.26 18.21
N ASP A 359 28.53 -17.88 17.05
CA ASP A 359 29.42 -17.92 15.89
C ASP A 359 29.22 -16.68 14.99
N ALA A 360 28.19 -15.89 15.24
CA ALA A 360 27.85 -14.76 14.43
C ALA A 360 28.85 -13.61 14.58
N ARG A 361 29.34 -13.11 13.47
CA ARG A 361 30.29 -11.98 13.39
C ARG A 361 29.62 -10.78 12.75
N TRP A 362 29.82 -9.61 13.35
CA TRP A 362 29.32 -8.35 12.84
C TRP A 362 30.41 -7.60 12.06
N ASP A 363 30.08 -7.16 10.85
CA ASP A 363 30.83 -6.19 10.08
C ASP A 363 29.86 -5.12 9.56
N GLY A 364 29.88 -3.94 10.19
CA GLY A 364 28.91 -2.88 9.90
C GLY A 364 27.46 -3.33 10.19
N GLU A 365 26.65 -3.41 9.15
CA GLU A 365 25.26 -3.88 9.15
C GLU A 365 25.14 -5.37 8.75
N LYS A 366 26.26 -6.01 8.43
CA LYS A 366 26.33 -7.39 7.99
C LYS A 366 26.62 -8.32 9.17
N VAL A 367 25.88 -9.42 9.23
CA VAL A 367 26.13 -10.54 10.12
C VAL A 367 26.58 -11.72 9.28
N SER A 368 27.67 -12.38 9.66
CA SER A 368 28.15 -13.55 8.95
C SER A 368 28.39 -14.74 9.86
N LEU A 369 28.25 -15.94 9.29
CA LEU A 369 28.46 -17.25 9.92
C LEU A 369 29.31 -18.10 8.99
N SER A 370 30.38 -18.67 9.51
CA SER A 370 31.15 -19.66 8.75
C SER A 370 30.34 -20.95 8.56
N ALA A 371 30.52 -21.61 7.44
CA ALA A 371 29.95 -22.93 7.21
C ALA A 371 30.45 -23.93 8.27
N PRO A 372 29.68 -24.98 8.57
CA PRO A 372 30.14 -26.11 9.37
C PRO A 372 31.43 -26.73 8.82
N SER A 373 32.19 -27.41 9.68
CA SER A 373 33.30 -28.26 9.25
C SER A 373 32.76 -29.31 8.25
N GLY A 374 33.20 -29.28 6.99
CA GLY A 374 32.69 -30.13 5.91
C GLY A 374 31.68 -29.43 5.00
N GLY A 375 31.36 -28.17 5.24
CA GLY A 375 30.41 -27.38 4.45
C GLY A 375 28.95 -27.66 4.79
N TRP A 376 28.05 -27.06 4.04
CA TRP A 376 26.61 -27.32 4.12
C TRP A 376 26.26 -28.62 3.38
N SER A 377 25.29 -29.39 3.87
CA SER A 377 24.79 -30.56 3.18
C SER A 377 24.04 -30.20 1.89
N GLU A 378 23.78 -31.15 1.01
CA GLU A 378 22.90 -30.91 -0.13
C GLU A 378 21.44 -30.76 0.33
N GLY A 379 20.68 -29.94 -0.40
CA GLY A 379 19.28 -29.69 -0.14
C GLY A 379 18.99 -28.32 0.41
N ARG A 380 17.84 -28.24 1.07
CA ARG A 380 17.29 -27.03 1.66
C ARG A 380 17.82 -26.83 3.06
N HIS A 381 18.21 -25.59 3.35
CA HIS A 381 18.59 -25.12 4.68
C HIS A 381 17.68 -23.99 5.11
N GLU A 382 17.43 -23.90 6.42
CA GLU A 382 16.63 -22.86 7.04
C GLU A 382 17.47 -22.09 8.07
N ALA A 383 17.52 -20.77 7.95
CA ALA A 383 18.08 -19.89 8.95
C ALA A 383 16.97 -19.02 9.55
N ARG A 384 16.87 -19.01 10.88
CA ARG A 384 16.00 -18.11 11.64
C ARG A 384 16.88 -17.05 12.31
N VAL A 385 16.58 -15.80 12.01
CA VAL A 385 17.35 -14.66 12.51
C VAL A 385 16.41 -13.73 13.24
N TYR A 386 16.55 -13.64 14.56
CA TYR A 386 15.86 -12.65 15.37
C TYR A 386 16.74 -11.44 15.60
N ILE A 387 16.21 -10.25 15.42
CA ILE A 387 16.87 -8.99 15.70
C ILE A 387 15.83 -7.93 16.04
N ALA A 388 16.17 -6.97 16.89
CA ALA A 388 15.31 -5.83 17.21
C ALA A 388 16.04 -4.51 16.97
N ASP A 389 15.26 -3.47 16.68
CA ASP A 389 15.71 -2.10 16.56
C ASP A 389 15.82 -1.36 17.91
N GLY A 390 16.24 -0.10 17.86
CA GLY A 390 16.37 0.77 19.04
C GLY A 390 15.06 1.13 19.72
N TYR A 391 13.92 0.86 19.08
CA TYR A 391 12.58 1.05 19.65
C TYR A 391 12.01 -0.23 20.26
N GLY A 392 12.71 -1.36 20.10
CA GLY A 392 12.26 -2.65 20.59
C GLY A 392 11.36 -3.39 19.60
N TYR A 393 11.20 -2.89 18.39
CA TYR A 393 10.54 -3.65 17.32
C TYR A 393 11.52 -4.72 16.84
N GLY A 394 11.11 -5.96 16.99
CA GLY A 394 11.94 -7.08 16.59
C GLY A 394 11.07 -8.24 16.15
N ARG A 395 11.60 -9.00 15.22
CA ARG A 395 10.95 -10.19 14.69
C ARG A 395 11.97 -11.27 14.40
N GLU A 396 11.48 -12.49 14.28
CA GLU A 396 12.23 -13.59 13.73
C GLU A 396 11.99 -13.64 12.21
N ALA A 397 13.05 -13.42 11.45
CA ALA A 397 13.04 -13.60 10.00
C ALA A 397 13.42 -15.05 9.68
N GLN A 398 12.64 -15.73 8.85
CA GLN A 398 12.91 -17.07 8.35
C GLN A 398 13.52 -16.95 6.95
N LYS A 399 14.74 -17.40 6.78
CA LYS A 399 15.49 -17.35 5.53
C LYS A 399 15.82 -18.76 5.06
N PHE A 400 15.78 -18.95 3.77
CA PHE A 400 16.15 -20.23 3.18
C PHE A 400 17.34 -20.04 2.24
N PHE A 401 18.21 -21.03 2.23
CA PHE A 401 19.22 -21.18 1.19
C PHE A 401 19.22 -22.64 0.74
N PHE A 402 19.70 -22.86 -0.47
CA PHE A 402 19.65 -24.17 -1.09
C PHE A 402 21.01 -24.52 -1.65
N ARG A 403 21.52 -25.69 -1.28
CA ARG A 403 22.70 -26.27 -1.90
C ARG A 403 22.26 -27.32 -2.92
N GLY A 404 22.67 -27.18 -4.17
CA GLY A 404 22.31 -28.10 -5.24
C GLY A 404 22.17 -27.41 -6.59
N GLU A 405 21.59 -28.11 -7.57
CA GLU A 405 21.47 -27.60 -8.93
C GLU A 405 20.41 -26.50 -9.04
N ALA A 406 20.77 -25.40 -9.69
CA ALA A 406 19.83 -24.31 -10.00
C ALA A 406 18.75 -24.77 -10.99
N PRO A 407 17.50 -24.25 -10.90
CA PRO A 407 16.47 -24.58 -11.88
C PRO A 407 16.86 -24.20 -13.30
N ARG A 408 16.76 -25.16 -14.22
CA ARG A 408 16.93 -24.95 -15.66
C ARG A 408 15.60 -24.66 -16.31
N THR A 409 15.07 -23.48 -16.12
CA THR A 409 13.77 -23.06 -16.66
C THR A 409 13.94 -21.72 -17.39
N PRO A 410 12.98 -21.28 -18.22
CA PRO A 410 13.01 -19.96 -18.81
C PRO A 410 13.35 -18.88 -17.79
N LYS A 411 14.31 -18.06 -18.11
CA LYS A 411 14.68 -16.92 -17.26
C LYS A 411 13.72 -15.77 -17.50
N VAL A 412 13.01 -15.38 -16.46
CA VAL A 412 12.10 -14.24 -16.47
C VAL A 412 12.80 -13.05 -15.79
N THR A 413 12.90 -11.95 -16.51
CA THR A 413 13.53 -10.71 -16.03
C THR A 413 12.65 -9.52 -16.34
N LEU A 414 13.03 -8.34 -15.89
CA LEU A 414 12.37 -7.09 -16.24
C LEU A 414 13.26 -6.26 -17.15
N ARG A 415 12.68 -5.71 -18.21
CA ARG A 415 13.29 -4.65 -19.02
C ARG A 415 13.37 -3.37 -18.19
N LYS A 416 14.25 -2.42 -18.56
CA LYS A 416 14.46 -1.17 -17.80
C LYS A 416 13.21 -0.33 -17.58
N ASP A 417 12.22 -0.47 -18.42
CA ASP A 417 10.93 0.21 -18.35
C ASP A 417 9.82 -0.62 -17.68
N GLY A 418 10.16 -1.77 -17.08
CA GLY A 418 9.23 -2.58 -16.27
C GLY A 418 8.51 -3.71 -17.01
N PHE A 419 8.66 -3.84 -18.33
CA PHE A 419 8.07 -4.96 -19.06
C PHE A 419 8.80 -6.29 -18.76
N ALA A 420 8.02 -7.36 -18.59
CA ALA A 420 8.56 -8.69 -18.42
C ALA A 420 9.29 -9.18 -19.69
N MET A 421 10.35 -9.92 -19.46
CA MET A 421 11.15 -10.58 -20.50
C MET A 421 11.21 -12.07 -20.19
N VAL A 422 10.80 -12.91 -21.12
CA VAL A 422 10.91 -14.37 -21.03
C VAL A 422 11.94 -14.82 -22.07
N ASP A 423 13.04 -15.38 -21.62
CA ASP A 423 14.18 -15.78 -22.47
C ASP A 423 14.61 -14.63 -23.43
N GLY A 424 14.72 -13.42 -22.91
CA GLY A 424 15.15 -12.24 -23.66
C GLY A 424 14.09 -11.63 -24.60
N LYS A 425 12.89 -12.18 -24.67
CA LYS A 425 11.78 -11.64 -25.48
C LYS A 425 10.78 -10.94 -24.59
N VAL A 426 10.29 -9.77 -25.04
CA VAL A 426 9.25 -9.02 -24.32
C VAL A 426 7.99 -9.87 -24.20
N PHE A 427 7.48 -9.98 -23.00
CA PHE A 427 6.22 -10.64 -22.68
C PHE A 427 5.26 -9.63 -22.04
N PHE A 428 4.15 -9.34 -22.73
CA PHE A 428 3.08 -8.51 -22.19
C PHE A 428 1.98 -9.43 -21.67
N PRO A 429 1.81 -9.55 -20.35
CA PRO A 429 0.75 -10.37 -19.77
C PRO A 429 -0.64 -9.92 -20.23
N ILE A 430 -1.40 -10.86 -20.77
CA ILE A 430 -2.83 -10.75 -21.05
C ILE A 430 -3.48 -11.88 -20.27
N GLY A 431 -3.86 -11.60 -19.03
CA GLY A 431 -4.12 -12.62 -18.04
C GLY A 431 -5.54 -12.70 -17.54
N LEU A 432 -5.88 -13.83 -16.98
CA LEU A 432 -7.17 -14.05 -16.34
C LEU A 432 -6.98 -14.59 -14.93
N PHE A 433 -7.61 -13.91 -13.99
CA PHE A 433 -7.52 -14.21 -12.57
C PHE A 433 -8.58 -15.24 -12.16
N ASP A 434 -8.26 -16.06 -11.15
CA ASP A 434 -9.16 -16.98 -10.49
C ASP A 434 -9.73 -18.07 -11.41
N VAL A 435 -8.85 -18.70 -12.20
CA VAL A 435 -9.20 -19.89 -12.99
C VAL A 435 -9.18 -21.09 -12.08
N ARG A 436 -10.34 -21.50 -11.58
CA ARG A 436 -10.51 -22.62 -10.64
C ARG A 436 -11.56 -23.61 -11.10
N LYS A 437 -11.40 -24.87 -10.65
CA LYS A 437 -12.44 -25.89 -10.78
C LYS A 437 -13.67 -25.48 -9.97
N HIS A 438 -14.84 -25.55 -10.58
CA HIS A 438 -16.11 -25.25 -9.92
C HIS A 438 -16.85 -26.56 -9.54
N ALA A 439 -17.53 -26.54 -8.40
CA ALA A 439 -18.20 -27.72 -7.85
C ALA A 439 -19.33 -28.29 -8.73
N PHE A 440 -19.85 -27.49 -9.68
CA PHE A 440 -21.02 -27.83 -10.47
C PHE A 440 -20.74 -28.31 -11.91
N ASN A 441 -19.49 -28.33 -12.37
CA ASN A 441 -19.15 -28.71 -13.73
C ASN A 441 -18.21 -29.92 -13.75
N ALA A 442 -18.50 -30.90 -14.61
CA ALA A 442 -17.52 -31.87 -15.07
C ALA A 442 -16.43 -31.14 -15.81
N TRP A 443 -15.39 -30.79 -15.11
CA TRP A 443 -14.42 -29.80 -15.55
C TRP A 443 -13.33 -30.47 -16.38
N ASN A 444 -13.19 -30.00 -17.60
CA ASN A 444 -12.13 -30.42 -18.49
C ASN A 444 -11.11 -29.29 -18.64
N TRP A 445 -9.95 -29.43 -17.99
CA TRP A 445 -8.89 -28.45 -18.05
C TRP A 445 -8.31 -28.26 -19.44
N ASP A 446 -8.22 -29.34 -20.22
CA ASP A 446 -7.70 -29.27 -21.58
C ASP A 446 -8.57 -28.35 -22.45
N ARG A 447 -9.89 -28.46 -22.34
CA ARG A 447 -10.83 -27.58 -23.03
C ARG A 447 -10.76 -26.15 -22.48
N ALA A 448 -10.86 -25.96 -21.16
CA ALA A 448 -10.92 -24.64 -20.56
C ALA A 448 -9.66 -23.80 -20.87
N VAL A 449 -8.49 -24.41 -20.71
CA VAL A 449 -7.21 -23.73 -21.00
C VAL A 449 -7.01 -23.55 -22.51
N GLY A 450 -7.45 -24.52 -23.32
CA GLY A 450 -7.46 -24.42 -24.78
C GLY A 450 -8.32 -23.27 -25.29
N ASP A 451 -9.52 -23.08 -24.74
CA ASP A 451 -10.41 -21.96 -25.09
C ASP A 451 -9.77 -20.61 -24.71
N LEU A 452 -9.10 -20.53 -23.56
CA LEU A 452 -8.36 -19.33 -23.15
C LEU A 452 -7.21 -18.99 -24.10
N ALA A 453 -6.42 -20.00 -24.46
CA ALA A 453 -5.30 -19.83 -25.41
C ALA A 453 -5.80 -19.38 -26.79
N ALA A 454 -6.88 -20.04 -27.30
CA ALA A 454 -7.50 -19.71 -28.57
C ALA A 454 -8.06 -18.26 -28.57
N ALA A 455 -8.60 -17.80 -27.45
CA ALA A 455 -9.06 -16.43 -27.29
C ALA A 455 -7.91 -15.40 -27.23
N GLY A 456 -6.67 -15.84 -27.04
CA GLY A 456 -5.48 -14.99 -27.06
C GLY A 456 -4.94 -14.60 -25.68
N PHE A 457 -5.49 -15.16 -24.59
CA PHE A 457 -4.84 -15.07 -23.30
C PHE A 457 -3.50 -15.79 -23.31
N ASN A 458 -2.53 -15.26 -22.58
CA ASN A 458 -1.19 -15.83 -22.47
C ASN A 458 -0.75 -16.06 -21.02
N LEU A 459 -1.58 -15.66 -20.05
CA LEU A 459 -1.33 -15.81 -18.63
C LEU A 459 -2.59 -16.23 -17.89
N VAL A 460 -2.47 -17.16 -16.96
CA VAL A 460 -3.56 -17.59 -16.07
C VAL A 460 -3.12 -17.60 -14.62
N HIS A 461 -4.05 -17.27 -13.73
CA HIS A 461 -3.89 -17.38 -12.28
C HIS A 461 -4.90 -18.38 -11.70
N SER A 462 -4.50 -19.12 -10.68
CA SER A 462 -5.42 -19.95 -9.91
C SER A 462 -5.04 -20.00 -8.43
N TYR A 463 -6.05 -20.18 -7.58
CA TYR A 463 -5.90 -20.34 -6.14
C TYR A 463 -5.91 -21.79 -5.69
N GLY A 464 -5.35 -22.03 -4.49
CA GLY A 464 -5.49 -23.26 -3.74
C GLY A 464 -5.07 -24.51 -4.52
N THR A 465 -5.82 -25.58 -4.36
CA THR A 465 -5.50 -26.89 -4.95
C THR A 465 -5.48 -26.90 -6.48
N THR A 466 -6.19 -26.00 -7.14
CA THR A 466 -6.17 -25.90 -8.61
C THR A 466 -4.80 -25.51 -9.13
N ALA A 467 -4.10 -24.65 -8.45
CA ALA A 467 -2.75 -24.24 -8.85
C ALA A 467 -1.78 -25.42 -8.97
N PHE A 468 -2.02 -26.47 -8.20
CA PHE A 468 -1.19 -27.69 -8.14
C PHE A 468 -1.79 -28.90 -8.86
N ASP A 469 -2.97 -28.76 -9.48
CA ASP A 469 -3.59 -29.83 -10.24
C ASP A 469 -2.72 -30.22 -11.46
N PRO A 470 -2.22 -31.47 -11.55
CA PRO A 470 -1.34 -31.90 -12.64
C PRO A 470 -1.97 -31.72 -14.02
N SER A 471 -3.29 -31.96 -14.13
CA SER A 471 -4.02 -31.85 -15.41
C SER A 471 -4.14 -30.37 -15.84
N PHE A 472 -4.38 -29.46 -14.90
CA PHE A 472 -4.38 -28.02 -15.16
C PHE A 472 -3.01 -27.54 -15.65
N ARG A 473 -1.95 -27.92 -14.95
CA ARG A 473 -0.57 -27.56 -15.33
C ARG A 473 -0.15 -28.19 -16.67
N ALA A 474 -0.57 -29.42 -16.93
CA ALA A 474 -0.33 -30.06 -18.23
C ALA A 474 -1.04 -29.31 -19.38
N ALA A 475 -2.28 -28.87 -19.16
CA ALA A 475 -3.00 -28.06 -20.13
C ALA A 475 -2.32 -26.70 -20.37
N ILE A 476 -1.88 -26.01 -19.31
CA ILE A 476 -1.12 -24.73 -19.43
C ILE A 476 0.11 -24.93 -20.34
N ARG A 477 0.91 -25.97 -20.08
CA ARG A 477 2.09 -26.27 -20.91
C ARG A 477 1.73 -26.65 -22.34
N LYS A 478 0.71 -27.49 -22.53
CA LYS A 478 0.23 -27.93 -23.85
C LYS A 478 -0.16 -26.74 -24.75
N TYR A 479 -0.84 -25.76 -24.19
CA TYR A 479 -1.32 -24.60 -24.96
C TYR A 479 -0.37 -23.39 -24.91
N GLY A 480 0.78 -23.52 -24.24
CA GLY A 480 1.82 -22.48 -24.22
C GLY A 480 1.45 -21.23 -23.43
N LEU A 481 0.56 -21.34 -22.44
CA LEU A 481 0.27 -20.24 -21.53
C LEU A 481 1.33 -20.20 -20.43
N MET A 482 1.49 -19.02 -19.84
CA MET A 482 2.25 -18.85 -18.61
C MET A 482 1.32 -18.94 -17.41
N HIS A 483 1.89 -19.34 -16.28
CA HIS A 483 1.20 -19.46 -15.02
C HIS A 483 1.73 -18.45 -14.02
N TRP A 484 0.84 -17.69 -13.44
CA TRP A 484 1.07 -16.84 -12.32
C TRP A 484 0.48 -17.55 -11.09
N ILE A 485 1.36 -18.22 -10.34
CA ILE A 485 0.98 -19.25 -9.37
C ILE A 485 0.98 -18.72 -7.93
N SER A 486 -0.15 -18.94 -7.23
CA SER A 486 -0.22 -18.78 -5.77
C SER A 486 0.46 -19.94 -5.09
N SER A 487 1.68 -19.73 -4.63
CA SER A 487 2.44 -20.71 -3.88
C SER A 487 3.37 -20.04 -2.88
N SER A 488 3.86 -20.81 -1.93
CA SER A 488 4.84 -20.35 -0.94
C SER A 488 5.91 -21.43 -0.73
N PRO A 489 7.11 -21.04 -0.26
CA PRO A 489 8.19 -21.97 0.07
C PRO A 489 7.84 -22.97 1.16
N TRP A 490 6.77 -22.71 1.90
CA TRP A 490 6.25 -23.61 2.94
C TRP A 490 5.30 -24.67 2.39
N HIS A 491 4.90 -24.54 1.12
CA HIS A 491 4.01 -25.50 0.47
C HIS A 491 4.77 -26.79 0.14
N LYS A 492 4.18 -27.94 0.50
CA LYS A 492 4.74 -29.23 0.16
C LYS A 492 4.76 -29.43 -1.36
N GLY A 493 5.92 -29.65 -1.92
CA GLY A 493 6.13 -29.82 -3.37
C GLY A 493 6.63 -28.55 -4.09
N PHE A 494 6.82 -27.44 -3.37
CA PHE A 494 7.36 -26.21 -3.93
C PHE A 494 8.70 -26.44 -4.65
N GLU A 495 9.56 -27.29 -4.10
CA GLU A 495 10.85 -27.65 -4.69
C GLU A 495 10.72 -28.28 -6.08
N ALA A 496 9.71 -29.12 -6.28
CA ALA A 496 9.45 -29.71 -7.60
C ALA A 496 8.85 -28.70 -8.60
N GLU A 497 8.03 -27.79 -8.12
CA GLU A 497 7.36 -26.76 -8.93
C GLU A 497 8.34 -25.75 -9.53
N ARG A 498 9.44 -25.44 -8.86
CA ARG A 498 10.45 -24.49 -9.34
C ARG A 498 11.02 -24.82 -10.72
N HIS A 499 10.94 -26.08 -11.14
CA HIS A 499 11.40 -26.56 -12.45
C HIS A 499 10.33 -26.43 -13.55
N ASP A 500 9.10 -25.96 -13.24
CA ASP A 500 8.06 -25.82 -14.25
C ASP A 500 8.32 -24.62 -15.16
N PRO A 501 8.54 -24.84 -16.48
CA PRO A 501 8.85 -23.76 -17.41
C PRO A 501 7.67 -22.83 -17.67
N SER A 502 6.45 -23.22 -17.33
CA SER A 502 5.26 -22.39 -17.52
C SER A 502 5.08 -21.31 -16.45
N ILE A 503 5.81 -21.36 -15.33
CA ILE A 503 5.69 -20.34 -14.29
C ILE A 503 6.35 -19.03 -14.75
N LEU A 504 5.56 -17.95 -14.79
CA LEU A 504 6.02 -16.59 -15.04
C LEU A 504 6.39 -15.87 -13.75
N ALA A 505 5.53 -15.99 -12.75
CA ALA A 505 5.67 -15.30 -11.48
C ALA A 505 5.07 -16.08 -10.32
N TRP A 506 5.67 -15.91 -9.15
CA TRP A 506 5.17 -16.39 -7.87
C TRP A 506 4.30 -15.33 -7.21
N TYR A 507 3.07 -15.68 -6.88
CA TYR A 507 2.11 -14.82 -6.21
C TYR A 507 2.15 -15.06 -4.71
N LEU A 508 2.65 -14.09 -3.94
CA LEU A 508 3.08 -14.31 -2.56
C LEU A 508 2.14 -13.75 -1.50
N ALA A 509 1.28 -12.82 -1.88
CA ALA A 509 0.31 -12.24 -0.95
C ALA A 509 -0.89 -11.65 -1.70
N ASP A 510 -2.06 -11.74 -1.06
CA ASP A 510 -3.34 -11.22 -1.52
C ASP A 510 -3.88 -10.24 -0.48
N ASP A 511 -4.52 -9.14 -0.92
CA ASP A 511 -4.91 -8.06 0.00
C ASP A 511 -3.76 -7.70 0.98
N THR A 512 -2.58 -7.47 0.42
CA THR A 512 -1.30 -7.57 1.13
C THR A 512 -1.23 -6.68 2.36
N SER A 513 -1.65 -5.41 2.24
CA SER A 513 -1.60 -4.46 3.36
C SER A 513 -2.46 -4.86 4.56
N ARG A 514 -3.44 -5.74 4.35
CA ARG A 514 -4.33 -6.26 5.40
C ARG A 514 -3.74 -7.46 6.14
N ASN A 515 -2.96 -8.28 5.43
CA ASN A 515 -2.60 -9.62 5.88
C ASN A 515 -1.11 -9.86 6.08
N THR A 516 -0.26 -9.01 5.51
CA THR A 516 1.18 -9.26 5.42
C THR A 516 1.95 -7.96 5.66
N SER A 517 2.85 -7.93 6.62
CA SER A 517 3.74 -6.77 6.79
C SER A 517 4.77 -6.68 5.65
N PRO A 518 5.36 -5.50 5.39
CA PRO A 518 6.42 -5.36 4.40
C PRO A 518 7.60 -6.30 4.65
N ALA A 519 7.96 -6.50 5.91
CA ALA A 519 9.04 -7.39 6.29
C ALA A 519 8.70 -8.87 6.03
N GLU A 520 7.46 -9.30 6.34
CA GLU A 520 7.00 -10.65 6.00
C GLU A 520 6.94 -10.91 4.50
N LEU A 521 6.49 -9.91 3.72
CA LEU A 521 6.49 -10.04 2.26
C LEU A 521 7.92 -10.17 1.73
N PHE A 522 8.84 -9.39 2.26
CA PHE A 522 10.25 -9.48 1.88
C PHE A 522 10.85 -10.87 2.18
N ASP A 523 10.55 -11.44 3.35
CA ASP A 523 10.98 -12.81 3.70
C ASP A 523 10.41 -13.85 2.73
N ARG A 524 9.14 -13.71 2.34
CA ARG A 524 8.52 -14.60 1.34
C ARG A 524 9.21 -14.49 -0.02
N VAL A 525 9.56 -13.28 -0.44
CA VAL A 525 10.30 -13.03 -1.67
C VAL A 525 11.66 -13.70 -1.63
N GLU A 526 12.42 -13.50 -0.56
CA GLU A 526 13.74 -14.11 -0.43
C GLU A 526 13.69 -15.63 -0.37
N ALA A 527 12.72 -16.18 0.35
CA ALA A 527 12.50 -17.62 0.41
C ALA A 527 12.22 -18.21 -0.98
N VAL A 528 11.36 -17.56 -1.76
CA VAL A 528 11.10 -17.97 -3.15
C VAL A 528 12.35 -17.84 -4.00
N LYS A 529 13.05 -16.71 -3.94
CA LYS A 529 14.27 -16.48 -4.74
C LYS A 529 15.41 -17.43 -4.38
N ALA A 530 15.45 -17.93 -3.14
CA ALA A 530 16.41 -18.97 -2.74
C ALA A 530 16.18 -20.30 -3.47
N PHE A 531 14.94 -20.61 -3.85
CA PHE A 531 14.58 -21.84 -4.60
C PHE A 531 14.49 -21.60 -6.10
N ASP A 532 13.96 -20.47 -6.52
CA ASP A 532 13.72 -20.14 -7.91
C ASP A 532 14.05 -18.66 -8.22
N PRO A 533 15.33 -18.34 -8.42
CA PRO A 533 15.75 -16.99 -8.79
C PRO A 533 15.39 -16.63 -10.25
N THR A 534 14.85 -17.58 -11.03
CA THR A 534 14.58 -17.42 -12.46
C THR A 534 13.22 -16.83 -12.77
N LYS A 535 12.37 -16.64 -11.78
CA LYS A 535 11.00 -16.13 -11.95
C LYS A 535 10.80 -14.80 -11.24
N LEU A 536 9.75 -14.08 -11.62
CA LEU A 536 9.31 -12.88 -10.91
C LEU A 536 8.52 -13.24 -9.66
N THR A 537 8.41 -12.26 -8.77
CA THR A 537 7.56 -12.30 -7.57
C THR A 537 6.55 -11.18 -7.61
N THR A 538 5.34 -11.46 -7.14
CA THR A 538 4.25 -10.48 -7.18
C THR A 538 3.28 -10.65 -6.01
N HIS A 539 2.59 -9.57 -5.70
CA HIS A 539 1.51 -9.53 -4.72
C HIS A 539 0.32 -8.76 -5.27
N ALA A 540 -0.87 -8.95 -4.71
CA ALA A 540 -2.02 -8.12 -5.03
C ALA A 540 -2.40 -7.20 -3.88
N GLU A 541 -2.99 -6.06 -4.24
CA GLU A 541 -3.55 -5.10 -3.31
C GLU A 541 -4.81 -4.48 -3.88
N HIS A 542 -5.88 -4.46 -3.06
CA HIS A 542 -7.10 -3.75 -3.40
C HIS A 542 -6.90 -2.25 -3.26
N VAL A 543 -6.89 -1.55 -4.38
CA VAL A 543 -6.63 -0.11 -4.43
C VAL A 543 -7.91 0.64 -4.72
N GLY A 544 -8.69 0.88 -3.70
CA GLY A 544 -9.91 1.69 -3.76
C GLY A 544 -9.58 3.17 -3.83
N GLY A 545 -9.42 3.70 -5.01
CA GLY A 545 -9.49 5.14 -5.35
C GLY A 545 -8.75 6.20 -4.50
N SER A 546 -8.47 6.00 -3.24
CA SER A 546 -7.89 7.01 -2.33
C SER A 546 -6.62 6.57 -1.58
N GLU A 547 -6.30 5.28 -1.56
CA GLU A 547 -5.29 4.75 -0.64
C GLU A 547 -4.07 4.10 -1.30
N ILE A 548 -3.62 4.66 -2.42
CA ILE A 548 -2.42 4.18 -3.12
C ILE A 548 -1.17 4.20 -2.22
N SER A 549 -1.18 5.06 -1.21
CA SER A 549 -0.09 5.16 -0.23
C SER A 549 0.16 3.88 0.55
N ILE A 550 -0.85 3.00 0.70
CA ILE A 550 -0.69 1.70 1.37
C ILE A 550 0.24 0.75 0.62
N THR A 551 0.40 0.92 -0.70
CA THR A 551 1.30 0.08 -1.50
C THR A 551 2.77 0.48 -1.35
N ARG A 552 3.03 1.70 -0.89
CA ARG A 552 4.37 2.28 -0.85
C ARG A 552 5.41 1.46 -0.05
N PRO A 553 5.10 0.93 1.15
CA PRO A 553 6.05 0.14 1.93
C PRO A 553 6.50 -1.17 1.27
N TYR A 554 5.77 -1.60 0.23
CA TYR A 554 5.98 -2.88 -0.45
C TYR A 554 6.74 -2.75 -1.78
N VAL A 555 6.84 -1.54 -2.34
CA VAL A 555 7.36 -1.32 -3.71
C VAL A 555 8.79 -1.85 -3.90
N ASP A 556 9.65 -1.64 -2.92
CA ASP A 556 11.06 -2.05 -2.97
C ASP A 556 11.30 -3.48 -2.47
N LYS A 557 10.27 -4.16 -1.99
CA LYS A 557 10.36 -5.50 -1.40
C LYS A 557 10.09 -6.63 -2.40
N ILE A 558 9.43 -6.35 -3.53
CA ILE A 558 8.95 -7.36 -4.47
C ILE A 558 9.07 -6.87 -5.92
N ASP A 559 9.10 -7.78 -6.90
CA ASP A 559 9.30 -7.39 -8.31
C ASP A 559 8.10 -6.62 -8.88
N GLY A 560 6.87 -6.91 -8.46
CA GLY A 560 5.72 -6.23 -9.01
C GLY A 560 4.44 -6.32 -8.22
N LEU A 561 3.50 -5.44 -8.59
CA LEU A 561 2.21 -5.26 -7.97
C LEU A 561 1.08 -5.58 -8.95
N MET A 562 0.12 -6.37 -8.46
CA MET A 562 -1.16 -6.64 -9.11
C MET A 562 -2.21 -5.73 -8.46
N ALA A 563 -2.44 -4.58 -9.05
CA ALA A 563 -3.38 -3.61 -8.50
C ALA A 563 -4.82 -4.03 -8.81
N GLU A 564 -5.60 -4.34 -7.78
CA GLU A 564 -7.03 -4.65 -7.90
C GLU A 564 -7.85 -3.36 -7.98
N ILE A 565 -8.42 -3.09 -9.16
CA ILE A 565 -9.12 -1.84 -9.44
C ILE A 565 -10.56 -2.13 -9.85
N TYR A 566 -11.48 -2.03 -8.89
CA TYR A 566 -12.89 -2.40 -9.04
C TYR A 566 -13.85 -1.22 -8.84
N PRO A 567 -13.90 -0.24 -9.77
CA PRO A 567 -14.63 1.01 -9.57
C PRO A 567 -16.14 0.93 -9.87
N ILE A 568 -16.62 -0.12 -10.54
CA ILE A 568 -18.01 -0.20 -10.99
C ILE A 568 -18.89 -0.76 -9.88
N ARG A 569 -19.74 0.09 -9.32
CA ARG A 569 -20.76 -0.24 -8.33
C ARG A 569 -22.14 0.13 -8.89
N GLN A 570 -23.23 -0.29 -8.23
CA GLN A 570 -24.59 -0.05 -8.73
C GLN A 570 -24.87 1.43 -9.03
N ASN A 571 -24.43 2.32 -8.16
CA ASN A 571 -24.75 3.75 -8.21
C ASN A 571 -23.62 4.66 -8.71
N THR A 572 -22.54 4.12 -9.26
CA THR A 572 -21.38 4.91 -9.68
C THR A 572 -21.00 4.70 -11.16
N PRO A 573 -21.86 5.10 -12.13
CA PRO A 573 -21.52 4.91 -13.53
C PRO A 573 -20.43 5.86 -14.04
N GLN A 574 -20.01 6.87 -13.27
CA GLN A 574 -19.30 8.04 -13.81
C GLN A 574 -17.78 8.01 -13.66
N VAL A 575 -17.19 7.00 -13.02
CA VAL A 575 -15.79 7.10 -12.54
C VAL A 575 -14.86 5.99 -12.99
N ALA A 576 -15.33 5.02 -13.76
CA ALA A 576 -14.62 3.77 -14.01
C ALA A 576 -13.22 3.95 -14.62
N SER A 577 -13.13 4.60 -15.76
CA SER A 577 -11.85 4.71 -16.47
C SER A 577 -10.90 5.70 -15.81
N ASN A 578 -11.39 6.78 -15.22
CA ASN A 578 -10.57 7.76 -14.50
C ASN A 578 -9.99 7.19 -13.23
N CYS A 579 -10.73 6.36 -12.51
CA CYS A 579 -10.20 5.66 -11.35
C CYS A 579 -9.00 4.80 -11.75
N VAL A 580 -9.11 4.00 -12.81
CA VAL A 580 -8.01 3.16 -13.30
C VAL A 580 -6.82 4.01 -13.73
N ALA A 581 -7.04 5.04 -14.55
CA ALA A 581 -6.00 5.94 -15.03
C ALA A 581 -5.22 6.58 -13.88
N ARG A 582 -5.94 7.11 -12.88
CA ARG A 582 -5.35 7.74 -11.71
C ARG A 582 -4.53 6.75 -10.88
N VAL A 583 -5.09 5.58 -10.60
CA VAL A 583 -4.41 4.55 -9.80
C VAL A 583 -3.10 4.15 -10.47
N ILE A 584 -3.10 3.85 -11.77
CA ILE A 584 -1.88 3.45 -12.47
C ILE A 584 -0.85 4.59 -12.49
N SER A 585 -1.26 5.80 -12.83
CA SER A 585 -0.35 6.96 -12.86
C SER A 585 0.25 7.27 -11.50
N ASP A 586 -0.56 7.21 -10.43
CA ASP A 586 -0.10 7.48 -9.08
C ASP A 586 0.85 6.37 -8.59
N MET A 587 0.58 5.11 -8.92
CA MET A 587 1.47 4.01 -8.60
C MET A 587 2.82 4.13 -9.29
N LEU A 588 2.84 4.43 -10.59
CA LEU A 588 4.10 4.63 -11.32
C LEU A 588 4.91 5.79 -10.74
N ARG A 589 4.25 6.88 -10.36
CA ARG A 589 4.91 8.00 -9.67
C ARG A 589 5.44 7.56 -8.30
N HIS A 590 4.66 6.83 -7.50
CA HIS A 590 5.13 6.31 -6.22
C HIS A 590 6.29 5.33 -6.37
N HIS A 591 6.28 4.50 -7.40
CA HIS A 591 7.40 3.61 -7.71
C HIS A 591 8.66 4.40 -8.06
N ALA A 592 8.53 5.49 -8.83
CA ALA A 592 9.65 6.38 -9.15
C ALA A 592 10.19 7.10 -7.90
N ASP A 593 9.29 7.58 -7.01
CA ASP A 593 9.64 8.36 -5.82
C ASP A 593 10.37 7.53 -4.74
N VAL A 594 10.13 6.21 -4.65
CA VAL A 594 10.78 5.32 -3.68
C VAL A 594 11.93 4.52 -4.28
N ARG A 595 12.14 4.65 -5.57
CA ARG A 595 13.18 3.94 -6.30
C ARG A 595 14.54 4.51 -5.92
N GLU A 596 15.32 3.73 -5.20
CA GLU A 596 16.73 4.04 -4.97
C GLU A 596 17.53 3.85 -6.27
N GLU A 597 18.59 4.62 -6.42
CA GLU A 597 19.49 4.51 -7.56
C GLU A 597 20.07 3.09 -7.62
N GLY A 598 19.85 2.38 -8.72
CA GLY A 598 20.31 0.99 -8.89
C GLY A 598 19.27 -0.10 -8.57
N VAL A 599 18.10 0.24 -8.01
CA VAL A 599 17.03 -0.74 -7.81
C VAL A 599 16.36 -1.09 -9.14
N SER A 600 16.13 -2.38 -9.36
CA SER A 600 15.44 -2.88 -10.56
C SER A 600 14.06 -2.25 -10.75
N PRO A 601 13.63 -2.02 -11.99
CA PRO A 601 12.27 -1.53 -12.25
C PRO A 601 11.24 -2.49 -11.67
N ARG A 602 10.10 -1.94 -11.28
CA ARG A 602 8.96 -2.70 -10.81
C ARG A 602 7.87 -2.70 -11.86
N PHE A 603 7.14 -3.80 -11.98
CA PHE A 603 6.00 -3.84 -12.88
C PHE A 603 4.68 -3.59 -12.16
N ILE A 604 3.69 -3.13 -12.92
CA ILE A 604 2.29 -3.06 -12.50
C ILE A 604 1.47 -3.84 -13.52
N TRP A 605 0.83 -4.93 -13.05
CA TRP A 605 -0.16 -5.68 -13.82
C TRP A 605 -1.52 -5.51 -13.14
N PRO A 606 -2.33 -4.52 -13.54
CA PRO A 606 -3.62 -4.28 -12.92
C PRO A 606 -4.57 -5.46 -13.11
N ILE A 607 -5.37 -5.71 -12.10
CA ILE A 607 -6.49 -6.64 -12.14
C ILE A 607 -7.75 -5.80 -12.33
N ILE A 608 -8.26 -5.78 -13.54
CA ILE A 608 -9.43 -4.97 -13.93
C ILE A 608 -10.71 -5.70 -13.60
N GLN A 609 -11.68 -4.97 -13.10
CA GLN A 609 -13.01 -5.48 -12.78
C GLN A 609 -13.72 -6.03 -14.02
N TYR A 610 -14.06 -7.32 -14.00
CA TYR A 610 -15.03 -7.92 -14.91
C TYR A 610 -15.80 -9.05 -14.24
N PHE A 611 -16.50 -8.68 -13.19
CA PHE A 611 -17.32 -9.58 -12.35
C PHE A 611 -18.52 -8.83 -11.77
N GLN A 612 -19.45 -9.59 -11.19
CA GLN A 612 -20.61 -9.12 -10.43
C GLN A 612 -20.71 -9.93 -9.12
N GLY A 613 -20.97 -9.27 -8.01
CA GLY A 613 -21.17 -9.92 -6.71
C GLY A 613 -20.44 -9.21 -5.56
N TRP A 614 -20.22 -9.93 -4.46
CA TRP A 614 -19.54 -9.43 -3.26
C TRP A 614 -20.10 -8.09 -2.73
N GLY A 615 -21.41 -8.03 -2.44
CA GLY A 615 -21.99 -6.86 -1.78
C GLY A 615 -22.09 -5.62 -2.66
N SER A 616 -21.03 -4.89 -2.87
CA SER A 616 -21.05 -3.58 -3.55
C SER A 616 -20.99 -3.65 -5.07
N TRP A 617 -20.55 -4.75 -5.66
CA TRP A 617 -20.39 -4.89 -7.12
C TRP A 617 -21.61 -5.60 -7.72
N GLU A 618 -22.75 -4.94 -7.72
CA GLU A 618 -24.05 -5.53 -8.03
C GLU A 618 -24.29 -5.79 -9.53
N ARG A 619 -23.41 -5.31 -10.39
CA ARG A 619 -23.47 -5.51 -11.83
C ARG A 619 -22.11 -5.74 -12.47
N PHE A 620 -22.10 -6.41 -13.60
CA PHE A 620 -20.93 -6.39 -14.48
C PHE A 620 -20.68 -5.00 -15.04
N PRO A 621 -19.42 -4.62 -15.30
CA PRO A 621 -19.08 -3.56 -16.20
C PRO A 621 -19.72 -3.80 -17.59
N THR A 622 -20.23 -2.76 -18.20
CA THR A 622 -20.66 -2.81 -19.61
C THR A 622 -19.46 -3.05 -20.53
N ARG A 623 -19.70 -3.43 -21.79
CA ARG A 623 -18.62 -3.57 -22.78
C ARG A 623 -17.78 -2.29 -22.91
N GLN A 624 -18.43 -1.13 -22.91
CA GLN A 624 -17.76 0.16 -23.01
C GLN A 624 -16.89 0.45 -21.76
N GLU A 625 -17.45 0.23 -20.58
CA GLU A 625 -16.70 0.40 -19.31
C GLU A 625 -15.50 -0.55 -19.23
N LEU A 626 -15.69 -1.83 -19.56
CA LEU A 626 -14.60 -2.81 -19.60
C LEU A 626 -13.48 -2.36 -20.54
N ARG A 627 -13.83 -1.96 -21.76
CA ARG A 627 -12.87 -1.50 -22.76
C ARG A 627 -12.17 -0.23 -22.30
N ALA A 628 -12.91 0.76 -21.79
CA ALA A 628 -12.35 2.02 -21.29
C ALA A 628 -11.39 1.82 -20.12
N MET A 629 -11.74 0.99 -19.12
CA MET A 629 -10.87 0.68 -18.00
C MET A 629 -9.56 0.01 -18.46
N SER A 630 -9.67 -0.95 -19.36
CA SER A 630 -8.53 -1.70 -19.89
C SER A 630 -7.57 -0.80 -20.66
N TYR A 631 -8.09 0.02 -21.55
CA TYR A 631 -7.27 0.99 -22.29
C TYR A 631 -6.73 2.11 -21.41
N ALA A 632 -7.48 2.56 -20.40
CA ALA A 632 -6.97 3.52 -19.43
C ALA A 632 -5.73 2.97 -18.68
N ALA A 633 -5.75 1.69 -18.28
CA ALA A 633 -4.59 1.06 -17.66
C ALA A 633 -3.37 1.05 -18.62
N ILE A 634 -3.57 0.63 -19.86
CA ILE A 634 -2.51 0.57 -20.88
C ILE A 634 -1.95 1.96 -21.19
N ILE A 635 -2.83 2.94 -21.45
CA ILE A 635 -2.46 4.32 -21.78
C ILE A 635 -1.63 4.96 -20.67
N HIS A 636 -1.93 4.63 -19.41
CA HIS A 636 -1.23 5.17 -18.25
C HIS A 636 -0.01 4.34 -17.80
N GLY A 637 0.42 3.34 -18.58
CA GLY A 637 1.71 2.68 -18.42
C GLY A 637 1.68 1.34 -17.70
N ALA A 638 0.56 0.63 -17.67
CA ALA A 638 0.53 -0.74 -17.19
C ALA A 638 1.42 -1.65 -18.04
N HIS A 639 2.16 -2.55 -17.38
CA HIS A 639 3.12 -3.46 -18.03
C HIS A 639 2.51 -4.81 -18.42
N GLY A 640 1.23 -4.97 -18.23
CA GLY A 640 0.40 -6.12 -18.54
C GLY A 640 -1.03 -5.80 -18.14
N ILE A 641 -1.96 -6.68 -18.41
CA ILE A 641 -3.36 -6.51 -18.03
C ILE A 641 -3.97 -7.84 -17.65
N THR A 642 -4.71 -7.87 -16.58
CA THR A 642 -5.45 -9.04 -16.11
C THR A 642 -6.87 -8.63 -15.73
N TRP A 643 -7.78 -9.60 -15.72
CA TRP A 643 -9.17 -9.36 -15.33
C TRP A 643 -9.60 -10.33 -14.25
N TYR A 644 -10.29 -9.85 -13.26
CA TYR A 644 -11.00 -10.63 -12.26
C TYR A 644 -12.48 -10.66 -12.65
N LYS A 645 -13.09 -11.82 -12.92
CA LYS A 645 -12.55 -13.14 -12.76
C LYS A 645 -13.14 -14.15 -13.75
N TYR A 646 -12.53 -15.34 -13.84
CA TYR A 646 -13.00 -16.42 -14.73
C TYR A 646 -14.25 -17.10 -14.20
N ASN A 647 -14.18 -17.69 -13.00
CA ASN A 647 -15.21 -18.59 -12.47
C ASN A 647 -16.36 -17.86 -11.78
N ASP A 648 -17.53 -18.53 -11.79
CA ASP A 648 -18.60 -18.24 -10.85
C ASP A 648 -18.29 -18.85 -9.48
N HIS A 649 -18.63 -18.10 -8.43
CA HIS A 649 -18.66 -18.61 -7.08
C HIS A 649 -20.07 -18.42 -6.52
N VAL A 650 -20.69 -19.53 -6.10
CA VAL A 650 -22.04 -19.51 -5.52
C VAL A 650 -21.96 -20.07 -4.10
N ASP A 651 -22.21 -19.24 -3.12
CA ASP A 651 -22.45 -19.66 -1.74
C ASP A 651 -23.97 -19.82 -1.53
N VAL A 652 -24.43 -21.05 -1.65
CA VAL A 652 -25.87 -21.38 -1.59
C VAL A 652 -26.43 -21.11 -0.18
N GLU A 653 -25.65 -21.38 0.87
CA GLU A 653 -26.07 -21.18 2.26
C GLU A 653 -26.27 -19.70 2.59
N LYS A 654 -25.40 -18.84 2.09
CA LYS A 654 -25.43 -17.39 2.31
C LYS A 654 -26.18 -16.62 1.24
N LYS A 655 -26.72 -17.30 0.22
CA LYS A 655 -27.37 -16.68 -0.95
C LYS A 655 -26.49 -15.61 -1.61
N LYS A 656 -25.17 -15.79 -1.57
CA LYS A 656 -24.22 -14.86 -2.16
C LYS A 656 -23.70 -15.41 -3.47
N PHE A 657 -23.70 -14.55 -4.48
CA PHE A 657 -23.22 -14.86 -5.82
C PHE A 657 -22.05 -13.95 -6.16
N ASN A 658 -20.98 -14.53 -6.70
CA ASN A 658 -19.92 -13.80 -7.35
C ASN A 658 -19.73 -14.40 -8.74
N ARG A 659 -20.25 -13.73 -9.76
CA ARG A 659 -20.29 -14.22 -11.13
C ARG A 659 -19.07 -13.74 -11.90
N GLY A 660 -18.42 -14.68 -12.58
CA GLY A 660 -17.30 -14.45 -13.47
C GLY A 660 -17.69 -14.49 -14.95
N ILE A 661 -16.68 -14.51 -15.80
CA ILE A 661 -16.83 -14.43 -17.27
C ILE A 661 -17.63 -15.62 -17.82
N VAL A 662 -17.50 -16.80 -17.20
CA VAL A 662 -18.22 -18.01 -17.64
C VAL A 662 -19.72 -17.98 -17.38
N SER A 663 -20.24 -16.96 -16.69
CA SER A 663 -21.65 -16.82 -16.38
C SER A 663 -22.53 -16.50 -17.59
N GLY A 664 -21.95 -16.12 -18.74
CA GLY A 664 -22.73 -15.81 -19.95
C GLY A 664 -21.87 -15.67 -21.21
N GLU A 665 -22.44 -16.09 -22.35
CA GLU A 665 -21.78 -15.99 -23.65
C GLU A 665 -21.44 -14.55 -24.06
N ASP A 666 -22.26 -13.60 -23.67
CA ASP A 666 -21.99 -12.18 -23.89
C ASP A 666 -20.77 -11.70 -23.13
N LYS A 667 -20.55 -12.19 -21.90
CA LYS A 667 -19.37 -11.86 -21.09
C LYS A 667 -18.12 -12.43 -21.75
N TRP A 668 -18.17 -13.68 -22.15
CA TRP A 668 -17.09 -14.34 -22.86
C TRP A 668 -16.74 -13.59 -24.15
N ARG A 669 -17.73 -13.32 -25.01
CA ARG A 669 -17.53 -12.61 -26.28
C ARG A 669 -16.95 -11.19 -26.06
N ASN A 670 -17.41 -10.46 -25.04
CA ASN A 670 -16.91 -9.12 -24.79
C ASN A 670 -15.43 -9.12 -24.41
N ILE A 671 -15.01 -10.04 -23.52
CA ILE A 671 -13.61 -10.13 -23.08
C ILE A 671 -12.71 -10.65 -24.20
N THR A 672 -13.11 -11.67 -24.94
CA THR A 672 -12.30 -12.25 -26.03
C THR A 672 -12.09 -11.27 -27.18
N ASN A 673 -13.11 -10.47 -27.53
CA ASN A 673 -12.94 -9.38 -28.48
C ASN A 673 -11.92 -8.34 -27.99
N LEU A 674 -11.98 -7.96 -26.71
CA LEU A 674 -11.02 -7.03 -26.13
C LEU A 674 -9.59 -7.62 -26.09
N VAL A 675 -9.47 -8.88 -25.72
CA VAL A 675 -8.19 -9.59 -25.74
C VAL A 675 -7.57 -9.60 -27.15
N ALA A 676 -8.37 -9.85 -28.17
CA ALA A 676 -7.91 -9.80 -29.58
C ALA A 676 -7.42 -8.39 -29.97
N GLU A 677 -8.16 -7.34 -29.58
CA GLU A 677 -7.73 -5.94 -29.80
C GLU A 677 -6.40 -5.65 -29.12
N VAL A 678 -6.27 -5.99 -27.83
CA VAL A 678 -5.05 -5.73 -27.05
C VAL A 678 -3.87 -6.53 -27.58
N LYS A 679 -4.06 -7.82 -27.91
CA LYS A 679 -3.02 -8.70 -28.45
C LYS A 679 -2.44 -8.15 -29.75
N ALA A 680 -3.28 -7.63 -30.64
CA ALA A 680 -2.84 -7.01 -31.89
C ALA A 680 -1.99 -5.73 -31.66
N LEU A 681 -2.19 -5.06 -30.53
CA LEU A 681 -1.47 -3.83 -30.17
C LEU A 681 -0.24 -4.06 -29.30
N VAL A 682 0.01 -5.28 -28.83
CA VAL A 682 1.19 -5.59 -27.97
C VAL A 682 2.50 -5.06 -28.57
N PRO A 683 2.81 -5.23 -29.86
CA PRO A 683 4.04 -4.69 -30.44
C PRO A 683 4.15 -3.16 -30.31
N VAL A 684 3.02 -2.45 -30.45
CA VAL A 684 2.94 -1.01 -30.28
C VAL A 684 3.08 -0.61 -28.81
N ILE A 685 2.35 -1.28 -27.92
CA ILE A 685 2.32 -0.99 -26.47
C ILE A 685 3.71 -1.16 -25.87
N THR A 686 4.42 -2.20 -26.26
CA THR A 686 5.75 -2.55 -25.73
C THR A 686 6.91 -1.85 -26.42
N GLU A 687 6.63 -0.96 -27.37
CA GLU A 687 7.67 -0.16 -28.05
C GLU A 687 8.42 0.72 -27.05
N GLY A 688 9.73 0.57 -27.00
CA GLY A 688 10.60 1.27 -26.07
C GLY A 688 11.01 2.68 -26.49
N ALA A 689 10.73 3.06 -27.74
CA ALA A 689 11.10 4.38 -28.26
C ALA A 689 10.34 5.51 -27.56
N ALA A 690 10.97 6.67 -27.46
CA ALA A 690 10.34 7.87 -26.91
C ALA A 690 9.02 8.18 -27.64
N ALA A 691 8.02 8.59 -26.85
CA ALA A 691 6.72 9.01 -27.41
C ALA A 691 6.93 10.23 -28.31
N PRO A 692 6.29 10.26 -29.49
CA PRO A 692 6.31 11.44 -30.36
C PRO A 692 5.54 12.60 -29.69
N ASP A 693 5.89 13.83 -30.09
CA ASP A 693 5.17 15.03 -29.62
C ASP A 693 3.77 15.09 -30.26
N VAL A 694 2.80 14.58 -29.54
CA VAL A 694 1.37 14.58 -29.89
C VAL A 694 0.62 15.40 -28.87
N ASN A 695 -0.28 16.28 -29.32
CA ASN A 695 -1.13 17.05 -28.45
C ASN A 695 -2.61 16.66 -28.67
N CYS A 696 -3.39 16.65 -27.59
CA CYS A 696 -4.83 16.41 -27.61
C CYS A 696 -5.56 17.52 -26.86
N ARG A 697 -6.55 18.12 -27.50
CA ARG A 697 -7.40 19.18 -26.91
C ARG A 697 -8.87 18.85 -27.10
N VAL A 698 -9.63 18.84 -26.00
CA VAL A 698 -11.10 18.75 -26.08
C VAL A 698 -11.65 20.08 -26.59
N VAL A 699 -12.29 20.05 -27.76
CA VAL A 699 -12.84 21.21 -28.46
C VAL A 699 -14.35 21.40 -28.28
N ALA A 700 -15.06 20.33 -27.86
CA ALA A 700 -16.46 20.40 -27.46
C ALA A 700 -16.77 19.33 -26.39
N GLY A 701 -17.65 19.66 -25.47
CA GLY A 701 -17.99 18.81 -24.32
C GLY A 701 -17.08 19.04 -23.09
N PRO A 702 -17.21 18.20 -22.06
CA PRO A 702 -16.44 18.31 -20.83
C PRO A 702 -14.93 18.17 -21.10
N LYS A 703 -14.13 19.12 -20.60
CA LYS A 703 -12.66 19.07 -20.69
C LYS A 703 -12.04 18.28 -19.54
N LYS A 704 -12.76 18.22 -18.43
CA LYS A 704 -12.35 17.56 -17.19
C LYS A 704 -13.46 16.66 -16.69
N ASP A 705 -13.08 15.68 -15.89
CA ASP A 705 -14.01 14.89 -15.09
C ASP A 705 -14.46 15.66 -13.83
N PRO A 706 -15.40 15.12 -13.03
CA PRO A 706 -15.81 15.73 -11.77
C PRO A 706 -14.68 15.88 -10.72
N HIS A 707 -13.56 15.18 -10.89
CA HIS A 707 -12.39 15.26 -10.01
C HIS A 707 -11.26 16.12 -10.56
N GLY A 708 -11.50 16.81 -11.69
CA GLY A 708 -10.53 17.72 -12.30
C GLY A 708 -9.48 17.07 -13.21
N HIS A 709 -9.58 15.76 -13.51
CA HIS A 709 -8.68 15.09 -14.45
C HIS A 709 -9.11 15.33 -15.91
N ASN A 710 -8.19 15.16 -16.86
CA ASN A 710 -8.49 15.31 -18.26
C ASN A 710 -9.55 14.30 -18.71
N ALA A 711 -10.58 14.78 -19.41
CA ALA A 711 -11.65 13.94 -19.93
C ALA A 711 -11.17 12.98 -21.04
N VAL A 712 -10.14 13.37 -21.80
CA VAL A 712 -9.47 12.50 -22.76
C VAL A 712 -8.02 12.33 -22.34
N THR A 713 -7.57 11.08 -22.22
CA THR A 713 -6.18 10.72 -22.05
C THR A 713 -5.72 9.83 -23.19
N PHE A 714 -4.43 9.86 -23.51
CA PHE A 714 -3.90 9.11 -24.64
C PHE A 714 -2.45 8.70 -24.44
N MET A 715 -2.03 7.69 -25.17
CA MET A 715 -0.64 7.26 -25.35
C MET A 715 -0.30 7.32 -26.85
N ALA A 716 0.88 7.82 -27.18
CA ALA A 716 1.39 7.84 -28.56
C ALA A 716 2.68 7.03 -28.67
N LYS A 717 2.77 6.18 -29.69
CA LYS A 717 3.92 5.31 -29.98
C LYS A 717 4.19 5.25 -31.48
N ARG A 718 5.46 5.11 -31.87
CA ARG A 718 5.84 4.79 -33.25
C ARG A 718 6.25 3.32 -33.33
N HIS A 719 5.62 2.60 -34.24
CA HIS A 719 5.94 1.20 -34.49
C HIS A 719 5.83 0.89 -36.00
N GLY A 720 6.81 0.19 -36.56
CA GLY A 720 6.80 -0.17 -37.98
C GLY A 720 6.63 1.04 -38.93
N GLY A 721 7.23 2.18 -38.60
CA GLY A 721 7.13 3.42 -39.40
C GLY A 721 5.82 4.21 -39.24
N ARG A 722 4.81 3.67 -38.55
CA ARG A 722 3.51 4.33 -38.30
C ARG A 722 3.45 4.94 -36.91
N LEU A 723 2.70 6.04 -36.78
CA LEU A 723 2.34 6.60 -35.48
C LEU A 723 1.00 6.03 -35.01
N TYR A 724 0.98 5.45 -33.82
CA TYR A 724 -0.24 4.96 -33.16
C TYR A 724 -0.59 5.87 -32.00
N ILE A 725 -1.88 6.19 -31.87
CA ILE A 725 -2.42 6.95 -30.74
C ILE A 725 -3.58 6.17 -30.16
N LEU A 726 -3.44 5.70 -28.93
CA LEU A 726 -4.49 5.05 -28.17
C LEU A 726 -5.12 6.12 -27.29
N ALA A 727 -6.39 6.40 -27.43
CA ALA A 727 -7.08 7.45 -26.69
C ALA A 727 -8.38 6.96 -26.07
N VAL A 728 -8.69 7.42 -24.85
CA VAL A 728 -9.89 7.08 -24.11
C VAL A 728 -10.61 8.31 -23.60
N ASN A 729 -11.93 8.35 -23.81
CA ASN A 729 -12.83 9.27 -23.14
C ASN A 729 -13.19 8.71 -21.75
N SER A 730 -12.76 9.38 -20.71
CA SER A 730 -12.93 8.95 -19.32
C SER A 730 -14.23 9.44 -18.67
N VAL A 731 -15.08 10.17 -19.39
CA VAL A 731 -16.31 10.73 -18.85
C VAL A 731 -17.56 10.13 -19.48
N MET A 732 -18.65 10.15 -18.73
CA MET A 732 -19.97 9.69 -19.16
C MET A 732 -20.70 10.77 -19.99
N ALA A 733 -19.97 11.39 -20.93
CA ALA A 733 -20.51 12.41 -21.82
C ALA A 733 -19.88 12.30 -23.20
N THR A 734 -20.64 12.69 -24.22
CA THR A 734 -20.11 12.84 -25.58
C THR A 734 -19.24 14.11 -25.64
N LEU A 735 -18.08 13.99 -26.26
CA LEU A 735 -17.16 15.11 -26.48
C LEU A 735 -16.52 15.04 -27.87
N LYS A 736 -15.86 16.12 -28.29
CA LYS A 736 -14.98 16.15 -29.46
C LYS A 736 -13.57 16.51 -29.03
N ALA A 737 -12.59 15.76 -29.50
CA ALA A 737 -11.18 16.00 -29.25
C ALA A 737 -10.43 16.22 -30.55
N HIS A 738 -9.55 17.23 -30.57
CA HIS A 738 -8.66 17.53 -31.68
C HIS A 738 -7.24 17.05 -31.32
N PHE A 739 -6.68 16.23 -32.21
CA PHE A 739 -5.31 15.73 -32.12
C PHE A 739 -4.42 16.48 -33.08
N THR A 740 -3.27 16.94 -32.58
CA THR A 740 -2.21 17.54 -33.38
C THR A 740 -0.98 16.63 -33.32
N VAL A 741 -0.36 16.34 -34.46
CA VAL A 741 0.78 15.44 -34.56
C VAL A 741 1.95 16.13 -35.29
N PRO A 742 3.21 15.79 -34.95
CA PRO A 742 4.34 16.35 -35.67
C PRO A 742 4.40 15.78 -37.10
N SER A 743 4.54 16.66 -38.08
CA SER A 743 4.72 16.32 -39.49
C SER A 743 3.72 15.27 -40.01
N PRO A 744 2.42 15.56 -39.99
CA PRO A 744 1.45 14.62 -40.55
C PRO A 744 1.67 14.48 -42.04
N SER A 745 1.64 13.24 -42.55
CA SER A 745 1.48 13.02 -43.98
C SER A 745 0.12 13.51 -44.44
N THR A 746 0.03 14.04 -45.64
CA THR A 746 -1.25 14.40 -46.26
C THR A 746 -2.08 13.12 -46.43
N GLY A 747 -3.24 13.01 -45.78
CA GLY A 747 -4.09 11.85 -45.95
C GLY A 747 -5.13 11.63 -44.84
N GLU A 748 -5.53 10.42 -44.69
CA GLU A 748 -6.51 9.97 -43.72
C GLU A 748 -5.82 9.24 -42.58
N VAL A 749 -6.37 9.38 -41.37
CA VAL A 749 -6.01 8.65 -40.16
C VAL A 749 -6.96 7.48 -40.01
N GLU A 750 -6.44 6.27 -40.10
CA GLU A 750 -7.23 5.06 -39.90
C GLU A 750 -7.63 4.94 -38.41
N VAL A 751 -8.91 4.66 -38.14
CA VAL A 751 -9.38 4.32 -36.78
C VAL A 751 -9.53 2.81 -36.72
N LEU A 752 -8.59 2.17 -36.04
CA LEU A 752 -8.50 0.71 -35.98
C LEU A 752 -9.74 0.11 -35.31
N ASN A 753 -10.20 -1.02 -35.84
CA ASN A 753 -11.39 -1.78 -35.38
C ASN A 753 -12.75 -1.05 -35.55
N GLU A 754 -12.78 0.11 -36.20
CA GLU A 754 -14.02 0.89 -36.39
C GLU A 754 -14.44 1.02 -37.86
N LYS A 755 -13.69 0.48 -38.81
CA LYS A 755 -13.96 0.54 -40.26
C LYS A 755 -14.23 1.97 -40.75
N ARG A 756 -13.50 2.96 -40.22
CA ARG A 756 -13.60 4.37 -40.57
C ARG A 756 -12.22 5.06 -40.55
N SER A 757 -12.18 6.24 -41.12
CA SER A 757 -11.00 7.12 -41.05
C SER A 757 -11.40 8.53 -40.64
N CYS A 758 -10.43 9.32 -40.20
CA CYS A 758 -10.53 10.75 -39.94
C CYS A 758 -9.68 11.50 -40.97
N LYS A 759 -10.22 12.61 -41.54
CA LYS A 759 -9.43 13.47 -42.44
C LYS A 759 -8.51 14.38 -41.67
N ILE A 760 -7.27 14.51 -42.13
CA ILE A 760 -6.33 15.47 -41.59
C ILE A 760 -6.74 16.88 -42.01
N GLU A 761 -6.99 17.76 -41.05
CA GLU A 761 -7.38 19.16 -41.22
C GLU A 761 -6.13 20.04 -41.26
N ASN A 762 -6.02 20.89 -42.30
CA ASN A 762 -4.94 21.87 -42.48
C ASN A 762 -3.52 21.29 -42.34
N GLY A 763 -3.35 20.02 -42.72
CA GLY A 763 -2.05 19.32 -42.65
C GLY A 763 -1.45 19.15 -41.26
N LYS A 764 -2.20 19.30 -40.15
CA LYS A 764 -1.66 19.30 -38.80
C LYS A 764 -2.36 18.39 -37.81
N GLY A 765 -3.60 17.95 -38.07
CA GLY A 765 -4.35 17.14 -37.12
C GLY A 765 -5.76 16.82 -37.58
N TRP A 766 -6.54 16.21 -36.73
CA TRP A 766 -7.95 15.86 -37.01
C TRP A 766 -8.78 16.00 -35.74
N THR A 767 -10.10 16.16 -35.95
CA THR A 767 -11.09 16.20 -34.87
C THR A 767 -11.93 14.94 -34.92
N ASP A 768 -12.12 14.29 -33.77
CA ASP A 768 -12.98 13.11 -33.67
C ASP A 768 -13.99 13.24 -32.53
N LYS A 769 -15.09 12.50 -32.65
CA LYS A 769 -16.19 12.45 -31.68
C LYS A 769 -16.02 11.21 -30.80
N PHE A 770 -16.00 11.41 -29.51
CA PHE A 770 -15.98 10.36 -28.50
C PHE A 770 -17.35 10.23 -27.83
N ALA A 771 -18.00 9.09 -27.95
CA ALA A 771 -19.15 8.74 -27.12
C ALA A 771 -18.72 8.54 -25.64
N PRO A 772 -19.63 8.44 -24.69
CA PRO A 772 -19.29 8.09 -23.30
C PRO A 772 -18.42 6.82 -23.24
N PHE A 773 -17.29 6.91 -22.54
CA PHE A 773 -16.31 5.81 -22.39
C PHE A 773 -15.77 5.24 -23.73
N ALA A 774 -15.83 5.99 -24.80
CA ALA A 774 -15.27 5.55 -26.07
C ALA A 774 -13.74 5.46 -26.00
N VAL A 775 -13.23 4.44 -26.68
CA VAL A 775 -11.80 4.26 -26.95
C VAL A 775 -11.59 4.29 -28.44
N HIS A 776 -10.66 5.08 -28.93
CA HIS A 776 -10.24 5.09 -30.34
C HIS A 776 -8.75 4.80 -30.43
N VAL A 777 -8.38 3.98 -31.40
CA VAL A 777 -6.99 3.68 -31.72
C VAL A 777 -6.71 4.18 -33.13
N TYR A 778 -5.89 5.20 -33.23
CA TYR A 778 -5.52 5.81 -34.50
C TYR A 778 -4.21 5.26 -35.02
N ALA A 779 -4.14 5.02 -36.32
CA ALA A 779 -2.92 4.70 -37.03
C ALA A 779 -2.68 5.75 -38.11
N VAL A 780 -1.65 6.55 -37.93
CA VAL A 780 -1.23 7.63 -38.86
C VAL A 780 -0.08 7.11 -39.70
N LYS A 781 -0.17 7.26 -41.02
CA LYS A 781 0.87 6.87 -41.97
C LYS A 781 1.99 7.91 -42.00
#